data_26afbbd0b6acb32f98df1fe90b4a36d7
#
_entry.id   26afbbd0b6acb32f98df1fe90b4a36d7
#
_cell.length_a   1.000
_cell.length_b   1.000
_cell.length_c   1.000
_cell.angle_alpha   90.00
_cell.angle_beta   90.00
_cell.angle_gamma   90.00
#
_symmetry.space_group_name_H-M   'P 1'
#
loop_
_entity.id
_entity.type
_entity.pdbx_description
1 polymer ?
#
loop_
_entity_poly.entity_id
_entity_poly.type
_entity_poly.pdbx_seq_one_letter_code
_entity_poly.pdbx_strand_id
1 'polypeptide(L)'
;MKCICRLSECIGKWLKVSVMRRLFVWFVISVAALTSCGNKSNKLRDVDPRVESLLNEMTLDEKIGQMVLFTSDWDVTGPTMYEGYLEDIRNGRCGNIFNAYTTDYIRELQRVAVEESRLGIPLLFGYDVVHGHKTIFPVPLAESCSWDMELIRQSAGVAAAEAAASGLNWTFAPMVDISVDPRWGRVCEGAGEDPYLGSQIAAARVKGFQGNDLADTLSVLACVKHFAGYGAPIAGRDYNTVDMSERMFRDVYLPPYKAGVDAGALSVMTSFNEYDGVPATGNSYLLKDILKNQWKYQGFVVTDYTSINEMVHHGVVPDEAEASVLAVNAGVDMDLQGVVYFNYLKTMVESGKVSTRTIDEAVLRILNVKSRLGLFDNPYLYCDKEREQSIVGSMQNMQVAREVARKSMVLLKNDEVLPLKKGERIAVIGELASSKRDLLGSWKAAGEWDDMKSVLEALVAYNGASNVVYAEGCKKMGDDRSGFLSALLAAQSADKVVMVIGEDWDWSGEAASRTDLGVPGVQSDLLELVAATGKPVVVVLLNGRPLTIERESQVADAILEAWYPGSRGAEAVVDVLYGEYNPSGKLTMTFPRNVGQVPIYYYEKNTGRPIYLPNEKYKSKYLDSPNTPLYPFGYGLSYTTFEYSDLKLSSPGLKKGKSIVASVTVTNTGARYGEEIVQLYIRDLVGSVTRPVKMLKGFQKVALSPGESVQVSFVITEDMLSFWRKDMTFGAEPGDFHVMIGRSSDDTLQASFNLSRK
;
A
#
# COMPACT_ATOMS: atom_id res chain seq x y z
N MET A 1 54.54 -21.24 -70.53
CA MET A 1 54.25 -21.31 -69.10
C MET A 1 54.50 -20.00 -68.30
N LYS A 2 54.93 -18.88 -68.87
CA LYS A 2 55.12 -17.58 -68.12
C LYS A 2 53.94 -16.59 -68.22
N CYS A 3 52.94 -16.83 -69.11
CA CYS A 3 51.77 -15.94 -69.25
C CYS A 3 50.59 -16.30 -68.34
N ILE A 4 50.49 -17.54 -67.86
CA ILE A 4 49.34 -17.99 -67.01
C ILE A 4 49.53 -17.59 -65.55
N CYS A 5 50.77 -17.44 -65.05
CA CYS A 5 51.06 -17.00 -63.67
C CYS A 5 50.75 -15.50 -63.42
N ARG A 6 50.79 -14.64 -64.44
CA ARG A 6 50.48 -13.19 -64.25
C ARG A 6 48.96 -12.90 -64.22
N LEU A 7 48.14 -13.73 -64.86
CA LEU A 7 46.69 -13.55 -64.80
C LEU A 7 46.09 -14.01 -63.44
N SER A 8 46.64 -15.05 -62.80
CA SER A 8 46.19 -15.53 -61.52
C SER A 8 46.52 -14.54 -60.38
N GLU A 9 47.65 -13.84 -60.42
CA GLU A 9 48.00 -12.79 -59.44
C GLU A 9 47.15 -11.51 -59.56
N CYS A 10 46.79 -11.11 -60.82
CA CYS A 10 45.91 -9.97 -61.02
C CYS A 10 44.45 -10.25 -60.60
N ILE A 11 43.94 -11.46 -60.85
CA ILE A 11 42.57 -11.85 -60.47
C ILE A 11 42.52 -12.01 -58.94
N GLY A 12 43.58 -12.57 -58.30
CA GLY A 12 43.64 -12.69 -56.84
C GLY A 12 43.69 -11.33 -56.12
N LYS A 13 44.38 -10.33 -56.71
CA LYS A 13 44.38 -8.95 -56.13
C LYS A 13 43.05 -8.23 -56.31
N TRP A 14 42.38 -8.44 -57.46
CA TRP A 14 41.07 -7.83 -57.72
C TRP A 14 39.96 -8.42 -56.84
N LEU A 15 39.97 -9.72 -56.64
CA LEU A 15 39.05 -10.39 -55.71
C LEU A 15 39.24 -9.96 -54.25
N LYS A 16 40.51 -9.81 -53.78
CA LYS A 16 40.82 -9.33 -52.41
C LYS A 16 40.35 -7.88 -52.19
N VAL A 17 40.50 -6.99 -53.17
CA VAL A 17 40.04 -5.60 -53.08
C VAL A 17 38.53 -5.50 -53.13
N SER A 18 37.85 -6.33 -53.91
CA SER A 18 36.37 -6.38 -53.98
C SER A 18 35.77 -6.95 -52.71
N VAL A 19 36.37 -7.99 -52.12
CA VAL A 19 35.89 -8.57 -50.82
C VAL A 19 36.16 -7.62 -49.67
N MET A 20 37.34 -6.96 -49.62
CA MET A 20 37.66 -5.95 -48.59
C MET A 20 36.75 -4.72 -48.71
N ARG A 21 36.39 -4.24 -49.91
CA ARG A 21 35.39 -3.16 -50.06
C ARG A 21 34.00 -3.57 -49.63
N ARG A 22 33.59 -4.81 -49.90
CA ARG A 22 32.27 -5.32 -49.45
C ARG A 22 32.27 -5.50 -47.92
N LEU A 23 33.32 -6.02 -47.31
CA LEU A 23 33.48 -6.12 -45.84
C LEU A 23 33.52 -4.76 -45.17
N PHE A 24 34.18 -3.76 -45.76
CA PHE A 24 34.26 -2.40 -45.22
C PHE A 24 32.86 -1.70 -45.33
N VAL A 25 32.13 -1.88 -46.42
CA VAL A 25 30.78 -1.36 -46.58
C VAL A 25 29.82 -2.05 -45.57
N TRP A 26 29.93 -3.37 -45.38
CA TRP A 26 29.16 -4.08 -44.35
C TRP A 26 29.54 -3.67 -42.91
N PHE A 27 30.81 -3.42 -42.66
CA PHE A 27 31.27 -2.93 -41.35
C PHE A 27 30.80 -1.50 -41.08
N VAL A 28 30.83 -0.61 -42.08
CA VAL A 28 30.32 0.76 -41.95
C VAL A 28 28.79 0.77 -41.80
N ILE A 29 28.06 -0.12 -42.50
CA ILE A 29 26.62 -0.27 -42.35
C ILE A 29 26.28 -0.89 -41.00
N SER A 30 27.06 -1.85 -40.49
CA SER A 30 26.87 -2.45 -39.17
C SER A 30 27.19 -1.47 -38.05
N VAL A 31 28.23 -0.61 -38.19
CA VAL A 31 28.54 0.44 -37.24
C VAL A 31 27.49 1.56 -37.29
N ALA A 32 26.99 1.92 -38.48
CA ALA A 32 25.88 2.87 -38.60
C ALA A 32 24.54 2.30 -38.04
N ALA A 33 24.32 0.98 -38.13
CA ALA A 33 23.18 0.32 -37.52
C ALA A 33 23.32 0.18 -36.01
N LEU A 34 24.54 0.05 -35.50
CA LEU A 34 24.81 0.01 -34.04
C LEU A 34 24.78 1.39 -33.39
N THR A 35 25.07 2.46 -34.14
CA THR A 35 24.93 3.84 -33.64
C THR A 35 23.50 4.39 -33.80
N SER A 36 22.61 3.67 -34.50
CA SER A 36 21.18 4.02 -34.61
C SER A 36 20.29 3.32 -33.59
N CYS A 37 20.84 2.55 -32.63
CA CYS A 37 20.18 2.29 -31.34
C CYS A 37 20.32 3.51 -30.44
N GLY A 38 19.97 4.68 -30.93
CA GLY A 38 19.65 5.82 -30.11
C GLY A 38 18.50 5.43 -29.19
N ASN A 39 18.74 5.43 -27.91
CA ASN A 39 17.73 5.40 -26.86
C ASN A 39 16.56 6.25 -27.37
N LYS A 40 15.44 5.62 -27.74
CA LYS A 40 14.17 6.34 -27.93
C LYS A 40 13.82 6.86 -26.53
N SER A 41 14.28 8.07 -26.21
CA SER A 41 13.88 8.74 -24.99
C SER A 41 12.36 8.67 -24.94
N ASN A 42 11.83 8.23 -23.79
CA ASN A 42 10.39 8.22 -23.56
C ASN A 42 9.93 9.68 -23.49
N LYS A 43 9.62 10.27 -24.66
CA LYS A 43 9.11 11.64 -24.71
C LYS A 43 7.83 11.70 -23.91
N LEU A 44 7.70 12.72 -23.09
CA LEU A 44 6.45 13.08 -22.44
C LEU A 44 5.38 13.28 -23.53
N ARG A 45 4.17 12.81 -23.25
CA ARG A 45 3.00 13.04 -24.09
C ARG A 45 2.24 14.24 -23.55
N ASP A 46 1.58 14.94 -24.44
CA ASP A 46 0.65 16.02 -24.07
C ASP A 46 1.29 17.07 -23.13
N VAL A 47 2.50 17.51 -23.48
CA VAL A 47 3.19 18.60 -22.76
C VAL A 47 2.51 19.91 -23.10
N ASP A 48 2.17 20.71 -22.08
CA ASP A 48 1.65 22.06 -22.25
C ASP A 48 2.71 22.95 -22.92
N PRO A 49 2.41 23.59 -24.07
CA PRO A 49 3.38 24.48 -24.74
C PRO A 49 3.90 25.64 -23.86
N ARG A 50 3.11 26.09 -22.87
CA ARG A 50 3.53 27.12 -21.90
C ARG A 50 4.70 26.62 -21.06
N VAL A 51 4.67 25.33 -20.68
CA VAL A 51 5.72 24.69 -19.88
C VAL A 51 7.04 24.59 -20.66
N GLU A 52 6.99 24.25 -21.97
CA GLU A 52 8.19 24.22 -22.81
C GLU A 52 8.80 25.63 -22.97
N SER A 53 7.98 26.66 -23.14
CA SER A 53 8.45 28.04 -23.20
C SER A 53 9.12 28.46 -21.89
N LEU A 54 8.45 28.19 -20.76
CA LEU A 54 8.94 28.53 -19.42
C LEU A 54 10.28 27.84 -19.13
N LEU A 55 10.42 26.56 -19.48
CA LEU A 55 11.67 25.80 -19.29
C LEU A 55 12.87 26.48 -20.00
N ASN A 56 12.64 27.06 -21.18
CA ASN A 56 13.68 27.76 -21.94
C ASN A 56 14.07 29.12 -21.32
N GLU A 57 13.21 29.74 -20.53
CA GLU A 57 13.46 31.01 -19.87
C GLU A 57 14.16 30.84 -18.50
N MET A 58 14.10 29.63 -17.93
CA MET A 58 14.65 29.32 -16.60
C MET A 58 16.16 29.31 -16.61
N THR A 59 16.75 29.92 -15.59
CA THR A 59 18.15 29.71 -15.22
C THR A 59 18.37 28.33 -14.63
N LEU A 60 19.64 27.87 -14.52
CA LEU A 60 19.95 26.59 -13.90
C LEU A 60 19.53 26.53 -12.43
N ASP A 61 19.68 27.62 -11.68
CA ASP A 61 19.26 27.69 -10.28
C ASP A 61 17.74 27.57 -10.13
N GLU A 62 16.94 28.20 -11.00
CA GLU A 62 15.49 28.07 -11.01
C GLU A 62 15.04 26.66 -11.42
N LYS A 63 15.75 26.00 -12.36
CA LYS A 63 15.50 24.61 -12.72
C LYS A 63 15.73 23.68 -11.55
N ILE A 64 16.85 23.82 -10.85
CA ILE A 64 17.17 23.05 -9.64
C ILE A 64 16.14 23.36 -8.55
N GLY A 65 15.69 24.60 -8.43
CA GLY A 65 14.63 25.00 -7.50
C GLY A 65 13.32 24.24 -7.69
N GLN A 66 12.95 23.85 -8.92
CA GLN A 66 11.79 22.98 -9.14
C GLN A 66 12.04 21.52 -8.70
N MET A 67 13.30 21.09 -8.61
CA MET A 67 13.69 19.73 -8.26
C MET A 67 13.90 19.53 -6.75
N VAL A 68 13.54 20.49 -5.90
CA VAL A 68 13.63 20.39 -4.43
C VAL A 68 12.27 20.52 -3.78
N LEU A 69 12.09 19.80 -2.69
CA LEU A 69 10.90 19.80 -1.85
C LEU A 69 11.34 19.97 -0.40
N PHE A 70 11.09 21.15 0.18
CA PHE A 70 11.49 21.46 1.55
C PHE A 70 10.32 21.38 2.52
N THR A 71 10.61 20.95 3.75
CA THR A 71 9.65 21.04 4.86
C THR A 71 9.46 22.49 5.28
N SER A 72 8.21 22.85 5.60
CA SER A 72 7.92 24.09 6.31
C SER A 72 8.06 23.91 7.82
N ASP A 73 8.00 25.00 8.56
CA ASP A 73 7.97 25.03 10.02
C ASP A 73 6.54 24.92 10.61
N TRP A 74 5.54 24.68 9.77
CA TRP A 74 4.14 24.59 10.18
C TRP A 74 3.82 23.30 10.94
N ASP A 75 4.25 22.15 10.41
CA ASP A 75 4.07 20.84 11.03
C ASP A 75 5.31 19.98 10.75
N VAL A 76 6.13 19.76 11.78
CA VAL A 76 7.39 19.03 11.62
C VAL A 76 7.15 17.55 11.79
N THR A 77 7.16 16.80 10.71
CA THR A 77 6.95 15.34 10.69
C THR A 77 8.22 14.52 10.44
N GLY A 78 9.34 15.14 10.13
CA GLY A 78 10.63 14.49 9.88
C GLY A 78 11.73 14.93 10.85
N PRO A 79 12.91 14.28 10.82
CA PRO A 79 14.00 14.57 11.76
C PRO A 79 14.76 15.86 11.46
N THR A 80 14.60 16.44 10.28
CA THR A 80 15.32 17.65 9.84
C THR A 80 14.38 18.69 9.24
N MET A 81 14.72 19.95 9.37
CA MET A 81 14.01 21.08 8.79
C MET A 81 14.99 22.03 8.10
N TYR A 82 14.54 22.68 7.01
CA TYR A 82 15.30 23.69 6.31
C TYR A 82 14.69 25.08 6.56
N GLU A 83 15.40 25.95 7.26
CA GLU A 83 14.88 27.25 7.72
C GLU A 83 14.82 28.32 6.62
N GLY A 84 15.53 28.17 5.52
CA GLY A 84 15.68 29.19 4.47
C GLY A 84 14.61 29.18 3.38
N TYR A 85 13.61 28.31 3.44
CA TYR A 85 12.70 28.03 2.33
C TYR A 85 11.93 29.24 1.81
N LEU A 86 11.51 30.18 2.66
CA LEU A 86 10.74 31.35 2.24
C LEU A 86 11.55 32.30 1.33
N GLU A 87 12.83 32.54 1.65
CA GLU A 87 13.72 33.33 0.80
C GLU A 87 14.08 32.58 -0.50
N ASP A 88 14.19 31.25 -0.43
CA ASP A 88 14.44 30.44 -1.62
C ASP A 88 13.23 30.37 -2.55
N ILE A 89 11.98 30.41 -2.02
CA ILE A 89 10.78 30.57 -2.84
C ILE A 89 10.85 31.91 -3.59
N ARG A 90 11.14 33.01 -2.91
CA ARG A 90 11.25 34.35 -3.48
C ARG A 90 12.29 34.44 -4.60
N ASN A 91 13.40 33.75 -4.42
CA ASN A 91 14.50 33.66 -5.38
C ASN A 91 14.29 32.62 -6.49
N GLY A 92 13.16 31.90 -6.52
CA GLY A 92 12.86 30.83 -7.48
C GLY A 92 13.67 29.55 -7.27
N ARG A 93 14.30 29.37 -6.10
CA ARG A 93 15.16 28.23 -5.76
C ARG A 93 14.46 27.14 -4.97
N CYS A 94 13.18 27.30 -4.65
CA CYS A 94 12.30 26.31 -4.04
C CYS A 94 10.95 26.30 -4.75
N GLY A 95 10.60 25.20 -5.38
CA GLY A 95 9.36 25.05 -6.17
C GLY A 95 8.29 24.22 -5.48
N ASN A 96 8.59 23.57 -4.35
CA ASN A 96 7.66 22.66 -3.70
C ASN A 96 7.86 22.68 -2.19
N ILE A 97 6.76 22.61 -1.43
CA ILE A 97 6.75 22.65 0.04
C ILE A 97 6.02 21.43 0.60
N PHE A 98 6.57 20.87 1.65
CA PHE A 98 6.05 19.76 2.43
C PHE A 98 5.63 20.25 3.83
N ASN A 99 4.59 19.66 4.44
CA ASN A 99 4.12 19.97 5.79
C ASN A 99 3.57 21.41 5.95
N ALA A 100 2.86 21.92 4.95
CA ALA A 100 2.12 23.18 5.06
C ALA A 100 0.67 22.91 4.70
N TYR A 101 -0.26 23.30 5.55
CA TYR A 101 -1.69 23.27 5.26
C TYR A 101 -2.40 24.46 5.94
N THR A 102 -3.69 24.63 5.71
CA THR A 102 -4.59 25.75 5.84
C THR A 102 -4.50 26.73 4.67
N THR A 103 -5.66 27.14 4.21
CA THR A 103 -5.76 28.04 3.04
C THR A 103 -5.05 29.37 3.22
N ASP A 104 -5.03 29.92 4.44
CA ASP A 104 -4.39 31.22 4.73
C ASP A 104 -2.87 31.11 4.61
N TYR A 105 -2.26 30.07 5.20
CA TYR A 105 -0.82 29.89 5.18
C TYR A 105 -0.30 29.53 3.76
N ILE A 106 -0.98 28.59 3.10
CA ILE A 106 -0.64 28.19 1.73
C ILE A 106 -0.80 29.38 0.76
N ARG A 107 -1.84 30.20 0.90
CA ARG A 107 -2.03 31.38 0.08
C ARG A 107 -0.85 32.35 0.18
N GLU A 108 -0.31 32.56 1.38
CA GLU A 108 0.85 33.44 1.58
C GLU A 108 2.12 32.88 0.91
N LEU A 109 2.42 31.59 1.07
CA LEU A 109 3.57 30.98 0.40
C LEU A 109 3.41 31.02 -1.12
N GLN A 110 2.20 30.76 -1.62
CA GLN A 110 1.89 30.81 -3.04
C GLN A 110 2.02 32.24 -3.59
N ARG A 111 1.60 33.25 -2.83
CA ARG A 111 1.75 34.64 -3.17
C ARG A 111 3.22 35.04 -3.36
N VAL A 112 4.08 34.61 -2.42
CA VAL A 112 5.53 34.83 -2.54
C VAL A 112 6.09 34.22 -3.81
N ALA A 113 5.69 32.98 -4.11
CA ALA A 113 6.14 32.28 -5.32
C ALA A 113 5.68 32.97 -6.61
N VAL A 114 4.42 33.41 -6.68
CA VAL A 114 3.80 33.92 -7.91
C VAL A 114 4.06 35.38 -8.13
N GLU A 115 4.04 36.22 -7.06
CA GLU A 115 4.08 37.66 -7.15
C GLU A 115 5.47 38.28 -6.86
N GLU A 116 6.34 37.56 -6.12
CA GLU A 116 7.66 38.09 -5.73
C GLU A 116 8.82 37.39 -6.47
N SER A 117 8.61 36.17 -7.04
CA SER A 117 9.67 35.51 -7.82
C SER A 117 9.68 35.98 -9.29
N ARG A 118 10.83 35.82 -9.96
CA ARG A 118 11.04 36.32 -11.34
C ARG A 118 10.09 35.70 -12.38
N LEU A 119 9.80 34.41 -12.25
CA LEU A 119 9.00 33.63 -13.24
C LEU A 119 7.57 33.35 -12.77
N GLY A 120 7.23 33.63 -11.53
CA GLY A 120 5.89 33.42 -10.99
C GLY A 120 5.40 31.98 -11.05
N ILE A 121 6.31 30.99 -10.90
CA ILE A 121 5.96 29.57 -10.97
C ILE A 121 5.28 29.14 -9.66
N PRO A 122 4.03 28.58 -9.73
CA PRO A 122 3.31 28.18 -8.54
C PRO A 122 3.95 26.96 -7.84
N LEU A 123 3.75 26.85 -6.53
CA LEU A 123 4.26 25.76 -5.69
C LEU A 123 3.36 24.51 -5.75
N LEU A 124 3.97 23.33 -5.56
CA LEU A 124 3.27 22.14 -5.05
C LEU A 124 3.31 22.15 -3.53
N PHE A 125 2.20 21.72 -2.91
CA PHE A 125 2.08 21.54 -1.47
C PHE A 125 1.76 20.10 -1.16
N GLY A 126 2.74 19.37 -0.60
CA GLY A 126 2.64 17.97 -0.26
C GLY A 126 2.38 17.72 1.23
N TYR A 127 1.64 16.65 1.54
CA TYR A 127 1.44 16.17 2.91
C TYR A 127 1.13 14.67 2.94
N ASP A 128 1.41 14.00 4.07
CA ASP A 128 1.10 12.59 4.27
C ASP A 128 -0.39 12.38 4.64
N VAL A 129 -1.27 12.45 3.65
CA VAL A 129 -2.69 12.16 3.79
C VAL A 129 -2.90 10.67 3.50
N VAL A 130 -2.37 9.80 4.38
CA VAL A 130 -2.30 8.35 4.13
C VAL A 130 -3.66 7.68 4.25
N HIS A 131 -4.43 7.99 5.31
CA HIS A 131 -5.78 7.46 5.53
C HIS A 131 -6.77 8.50 6.07
N GLY A 132 -6.64 9.72 5.60
CA GLY A 132 -7.50 10.86 5.94
C GLY A 132 -6.70 12.12 6.21
N HIS A 133 -7.36 13.28 6.16
CA HIS A 133 -6.75 14.57 6.49
C HIS A 133 -7.23 15.05 7.87
N LYS A 134 -8.42 15.59 7.99
CA LYS A 134 -9.08 15.92 9.28
C LYS A 134 -9.97 14.79 9.77
N THR A 135 -10.77 14.24 8.87
CA THR A 135 -11.52 13.00 9.08
C THR A 135 -10.56 11.83 8.84
N ILE A 136 -10.24 11.09 9.90
CA ILE A 136 -9.34 9.94 9.82
C ILE A 136 -10.14 8.66 9.65
N PHE A 137 -9.84 7.94 8.57
CA PHE A 137 -10.38 6.62 8.27
C PHE A 137 -9.60 5.53 9.03
N PRO A 138 -10.07 4.28 9.04
CA PRO A 138 -9.25 3.16 9.51
C PRO A 138 -7.89 3.13 8.80
N VAL A 139 -6.86 2.64 9.48
CA VAL A 139 -5.56 2.44 8.83
C VAL A 139 -5.73 1.59 7.55
N PRO A 140 -4.91 1.77 6.52
CA PRO A 140 -5.10 1.12 5.22
C PRO A 140 -5.21 -0.41 5.27
N LEU A 141 -4.48 -1.08 6.16
CA LEU A 141 -4.62 -2.51 6.39
C LEU A 141 -6.04 -2.89 6.87
N ALA A 142 -6.61 -2.11 7.78
CA ALA A 142 -7.99 -2.29 8.21
C ALA A 142 -8.97 -2.05 7.07
N GLU A 143 -8.84 -0.92 6.37
CA GLU A 143 -9.72 -0.56 5.25
C GLU A 143 -9.72 -1.65 4.15
N SER A 144 -8.56 -2.27 3.89
CA SER A 144 -8.43 -3.36 2.92
C SER A 144 -9.33 -4.56 3.27
N CYS A 145 -9.57 -4.82 4.58
CA CYS A 145 -10.43 -5.89 5.06
C CYS A 145 -11.91 -5.72 4.68
N SER A 146 -12.32 -4.54 4.22
CA SER A 146 -13.66 -4.32 3.67
C SER A 146 -13.88 -5.01 2.33
N TRP A 147 -12.83 -5.26 1.55
CA TRP A 147 -12.86 -5.77 0.17
C TRP A 147 -13.82 -4.99 -0.75
N ASP A 148 -14.09 -3.73 -0.42
CA ASP A 148 -15.05 -2.87 -1.11
C ASP A 148 -14.30 -1.74 -1.83
N MET A 149 -14.00 -1.95 -3.10
CA MET A 149 -13.17 -1.03 -3.91
C MET A 149 -13.83 0.34 -4.09
N GLU A 150 -15.17 0.40 -4.12
CA GLU A 150 -15.87 1.68 -4.23
C GLU A 150 -15.83 2.46 -2.92
N LEU A 151 -15.97 1.77 -1.79
CA LEU A 151 -15.82 2.37 -0.46
C LEU A 151 -14.40 2.91 -0.25
N ILE A 152 -13.37 2.16 -0.65
CA ILE A 152 -11.95 2.57 -0.60
C ILE A 152 -11.70 3.77 -1.52
N ARG A 153 -12.30 3.80 -2.71
CA ARG A 153 -12.24 4.96 -3.59
C ARG A 153 -12.91 6.19 -2.96
N GLN A 154 -14.05 5.98 -2.29
CA GLN A 154 -14.80 7.05 -1.61
C GLN A 154 -14.01 7.63 -0.43
N SER A 155 -13.39 6.80 0.42
CA SER A 155 -12.58 7.27 1.55
C SER A 155 -11.39 8.10 1.09
N ALA A 156 -10.68 7.63 0.05
CA ALA A 156 -9.59 8.39 -0.57
C ALA A 156 -10.08 9.71 -1.20
N GLY A 157 -11.28 9.72 -1.79
CA GLY A 157 -11.92 10.92 -2.32
C GLY A 157 -12.28 11.95 -1.23
N VAL A 158 -12.79 11.49 -0.09
CA VAL A 158 -13.04 12.37 1.07
C VAL A 158 -11.74 12.93 1.62
N ALA A 159 -10.71 12.09 1.76
CA ALA A 159 -9.38 12.53 2.19
C ALA A 159 -8.78 13.58 1.24
N ALA A 160 -8.93 13.38 -0.08
CA ALA A 160 -8.53 14.34 -1.10
C ALA A 160 -9.29 15.66 -0.99
N ALA A 161 -10.62 15.58 -0.84
CA ALA A 161 -11.46 16.79 -0.75
C ALA A 161 -11.11 17.64 0.47
N GLU A 162 -10.86 17.04 1.63
CA GLU A 162 -10.43 17.75 2.84
C GLU A 162 -9.02 18.33 2.68
N ALA A 163 -8.09 17.57 2.12
CA ALA A 163 -6.73 18.03 1.85
C ALA A 163 -6.71 19.21 0.88
N ALA A 164 -7.42 19.08 -0.24
CA ALA A 164 -7.57 20.14 -1.25
C ALA A 164 -8.24 21.40 -0.68
N ALA A 165 -9.29 21.21 0.13
CA ALA A 165 -9.95 22.32 0.83
C ALA A 165 -9.05 23.00 1.86
N SER A 166 -8.05 22.31 2.40
CA SER A 166 -7.01 22.87 3.28
C SER A 166 -5.82 23.47 2.53
N GLY A 167 -5.89 23.56 1.19
CA GLY A 167 -4.87 24.18 0.33
C GLY A 167 -3.85 23.20 -0.28
N LEU A 168 -3.83 21.95 0.13
CA LEU A 168 -2.92 20.92 -0.40
C LEU A 168 -3.29 20.53 -1.83
N ASN A 169 -2.29 20.22 -2.65
CA ASN A 169 -2.51 19.76 -4.03
C ASN A 169 -1.76 18.45 -4.35
N TRP A 170 -1.09 17.87 -3.35
CA TRP A 170 -0.32 16.64 -3.47
C TRP A 170 -0.37 15.82 -2.17
N THR A 171 -0.59 14.50 -2.25
CA THR A 171 -0.49 13.58 -1.12
C THR A 171 0.57 12.53 -1.35
N PHE A 172 1.27 12.08 -0.28
CA PHE A 172 2.22 10.96 -0.33
C PHE A 172 1.50 9.63 -0.03
N ALA A 173 0.46 9.38 -0.80
CA ALA A 173 -0.36 8.17 -0.77
C ALA A 173 -0.89 7.85 -2.18
N PRO A 174 -1.19 6.55 -2.49
CA PRO A 174 -1.23 5.41 -1.59
C PRO A 174 0.14 4.74 -1.38
N MET A 175 0.37 4.19 -0.19
CA MET A 175 1.38 3.18 0.05
C MET A 175 0.85 1.84 -0.50
N VAL A 176 1.63 1.18 -1.35
CA VAL A 176 1.21 -0.02 -2.08
C VAL A 176 2.17 -1.21 -1.90
N ASP A 177 3.06 -1.12 -0.93
CA ASP A 177 3.99 -2.19 -0.60
C ASP A 177 3.26 -3.45 -0.15
N ILE A 178 3.57 -4.58 -0.77
CA ILE A 178 3.13 -5.89 -0.30
C ILE A 178 4.05 -6.33 0.83
N SER A 179 3.48 -6.81 1.94
CA SER A 179 4.25 -7.35 3.04
C SER A 179 3.69 -8.68 3.55
N VAL A 180 4.59 -9.59 3.88
CA VAL A 180 4.30 -10.91 4.46
C VAL A 180 4.88 -11.06 5.87
N ASP A 181 5.47 -10.00 6.41
CA ASP A 181 6.12 -9.99 7.72
C ASP A 181 5.47 -8.94 8.65
N PRO A 182 4.57 -9.34 9.57
CA PRO A 182 3.90 -8.40 10.46
C PRO A 182 4.82 -7.76 11.50
N ARG A 183 6.09 -8.15 11.58
CA ARG A 183 7.09 -7.46 12.41
C ARG A 183 7.43 -6.07 11.86
N TRP A 184 7.26 -5.85 10.56
CA TRP A 184 7.42 -4.54 9.94
C TRP A 184 6.26 -3.62 10.33
N GLY A 185 6.56 -2.46 10.96
CA GLY A 185 5.55 -1.54 11.48
C GLY A 185 4.63 -0.96 10.41
N ARG A 186 5.19 -0.74 9.21
CA ARG A 186 4.48 -0.11 8.09
C ARG A 186 3.45 -1.03 7.39
N VAL A 187 3.29 -2.28 7.83
CA VAL A 187 2.20 -3.14 7.30
C VAL A 187 0.83 -2.48 7.47
N CYS A 188 0.64 -1.64 8.50
CA CYS A 188 -0.61 -0.91 8.72
C CYS A 188 -0.94 0.10 7.60
N GLU A 189 0.06 0.56 6.84
CA GLU A 189 -0.10 1.56 5.77
C GLU A 189 -0.50 0.93 4.42
N GLY A 190 -0.37 -0.39 4.27
CA GLY A 190 -0.59 -1.12 3.03
C GLY A 190 -1.89 -1.91 2.98
N ALA A 191 -2.02 -2.75 1.95
CA ALA A 191 -3.20 -3.59 1.70
C ALA A 191 -3.00 -5.06 2.10
N GLY A 192 -1.95 -5.39 2.87
CA GLY A 192 -1.63 -6.73 3.30
C GLY A 192 -0.71 -7.50 2.34
N GLU A 193 -0.93 -8.82 2.23
CA GLU A 193 0.03 -9.73 1.61
C GLU A 193 -0.23 -10.04 0.13
N ASP A 194 -1.45 -9.79 -0.38
CA ASP A 194 -1.85 -10.26 -1.71
C ASP A 194 -1.61 -9.25 -2.83
N PRO A 195 -0.84 -9.61 -3.91
CA PRO A 195 -0.54 -8.69 -5.00
C PRO A 195 -1.75 -8.34 -5.88
N TYR A 196 -2.75 -9.22 -6.01
CA TYR A 196 -3.94 -8.94 -6.80
C TYR A 196 -4.87 -7.96 -6.08
N LEU A 197 -5.20 -8.24 -4.81
CA LEU A 197 -6.03 -7.35 -3.99
C LEU A 197 -5.32 -6.00 -3.80
N GLY A 198 -4.01 -5.99 -3.48
CA GLY A 198 -3.20 -4.78 -3.38
C GLY A 198 -3.22 -3.94 -4.66
N SER A 199 -3.23 -4.58 -5.84
CA SER A 199 -3.35 -3.88 -7.13
C SER A 199 -4.73 -3.23 -7.33
N GLN A 200 -5.81 -3.91 -6.92
CA GLN A 200 -7.16 -3.33 -7.00
C GLN A 200 -7.30 -2.13 -6.06
N ILE A 201 -6.78 -2.24 -4.84
CA ILE A 201 -6.80 -1.17 -3.84
C ILE A 201 -5.95 0.01 -4.27
N ALA A 202 -4.74 -0.23 -4.79
CA ALA A 202 -3.87 0.83 -5.33
C ALA A 202 -4.59 1.66 -6.41
N ALA A 203 -5.24 0.98 -7.36
CA ALA A 203 -6.01 1.65 -8.42
C ALA A 203 -7.22 2.42 -7.87
N ALA A 204 -7.95 1.86 -6.89
CA ALA A 204 -9.10 2.51 -6.26
C ALA A 204 -8.68 3.80 -5.52
N ARG A 205 -7.60 3.74 -4.73
CA ARG A 205 -7.07 4.89 -3.99
C ARG A 205 -6.56 6.00 -4.90
N VAL A 206 -5.78 5.67 -5.94
CA VAL A 206 -5.31 6.68 -6.92
C VAL A 206 -6.49 7.40 -7.57
N LYS A 207 -7.52 6.64 -8.00
CA LYS A 207 -8.75 7.23 -8.58
C LYS A 207 -9.54 8.04 -7.55
N GLY A 208 -9.51 7.67 -6.28
CA GLY A 208 -10.12 8.43 -5.20
C GLY A 208 -9.43 9.77 -4.99
N PHE A 209 -8.09 9.76 -4.86
CA PHE A 209 -7.31 10.99 -4.66
C PHE A 209 -7.36 11.93 -5.85
N GLN A 210 -7.21 11.43 -7.08
CA GLN A 210 -7.12 12.25 -8.29
C GLN A 210 -8.47 12.55 -8.96
N GLY A 211 -9.54 11.90 -8.52
CA GLY A 211 -10.86 12.09 -9.12
C GLY A 211 -10.89 11.73 -10.61
N ASN A 212 -11.80 12.37 -11.34
CA ASN A 212 -11.90 12.24 -12.80
C ASN A 212 -11.07 13.30 -13.55
N ASP A 213 -10.79 14.43 -12.89
CA ASP A 213 -9.99 15.52 -13.40
C ASP A 213 -9.06 15.99 -12.29
N LEU A 214 -7.76 15.99 -12.56
CA LEU A 214 -6.76 16.39 -11.58
C LEU A 214 -6.81 17.92 -11.28
N ALA A 215 -7.37 18.72 -12.18
CA ALA A 215 -7.60 20.15 -11.98
C ALA A 215 -8.88 20.47 -11.20
N ASP A 216 -9.62 19.46 -10.74
CA ASP A 216 -10.77 19.66 -9.85
C ASP A 216 -10.29 20.17 -8.48
N THR A 217 -11.03 21.12 -7.93
CA THR A 217 -10.72 21.77 -6.63
C THR A 217 -10.82 20.84 -5.41
N LEU A 218 -11.30 19.63 -5.59
CA LEU A 218 -11.43 18.59 -4.55
C LEU A 218 -10.52 17.38 -4.81
N SER A 219 -9.65 17.46 -5.83
CA SER A 219 -8.68 16.41 -6.17
C SER A 219 -7.28 16.82 -5.73
N VAL A 220 -6.45 15.83 -5.41
CA VAL A 220 -5.01 16.02 -5.14
C VAL A 220 -4.19 15.01 -5.95
N LEU A 221 -2.96 15.38 -6.29
CA LEU A 221 -2.00 14.49 -6.92
C LEU A 221 -1.69 13.31 -5.99
N ALA A 222 -1.85 12.08 -6.47
CA ALA A 222 -1.47 10.86 -5.76
C ALA A 222 0.02 10.54 -5.93
N CYS A 223 0.64 9.98 -4.91
CA CYS A 223 2.02 9.47 -4.94
C CYS A 223 2.06 8.00 -4.57
N VAL A 224 2.37 7.15 -5.54
CA VAL A 224 2.53 5.70 -5.30
C VAL A 224 3.87 5.46 -4.62
N LYS A 225 3.85 4.87 -3.41
CA LYS A 225 5.04 4.64 -2.59
C LYS A 225 5.06 3.24 -1.98
N HIS A 226 6.23 2.69 -1.63
CA HIS A 226 7.60 3.21 -1.86
C HIS A 226 8.27 2.34 -2.93
N PHE A 227 8.66 2.93 -4.05
CA PHE A 227 9.13 2.20 -5.23
C PHE A 227 10.64 1.86 -5.12
N ALA A 228 11.01 0.55 -4.88
CA ALA A 228 10.10 -0.58 -4.85
C ALA A 228 10.64 -1.71 -3.96
N GLY A 229 9.70 -2.56 -3.52
CA GLY A 229 10.03 -3.77 -2.77
C GLY A 229 10.20 -3.56 -1.26
N TYR A 230 9.90 -2.39 -0.74
CA TYR A 230 10.15 -2.00 0.65
C TYR A 230 9.38 -2.85 1.67
N GLY A 231 8.25 -3.44 1.31
CA GLY A 231 7.47 -4.33 2.18
C GLY A 231 8.10 -5.70 2.48
N ALA A 232 9.34 -5.95 2.02
CA ALA A 232 10.08 -7.18 2.25
C ALA A 232 11.39 -6.97 3.03
N PRO A 233 11.48 -6.08 4.04
CA PRO A 233 12.73 -5.88 4.75
C PRO A 233 13.09 -7.14 5.54
N ILE A 234 14.36 -7.54 5.52
CA ILE A 234 14.82 -8.72 6.24
C ILE A 234 14.52 -8.58 7.74
N ALA A 235 13.90 -9.61 8.30
CA ALA A 235 13.44 -9.69 9.70
C ALA A 235 12.36 -8.67 10.08
N GLY A 236 11.62 -8.11 9.11
CA GLY A 236 10.61 -7.10 9.36
C GLY A 236 11.15 -5.80 9.97
N ARG A 237 12.46 -5.58 9.89
CA ARG A 237 13.12 -4.40 10.46
C ARG A 237 13.12 -3.27 9.45
N ASP A 238 12.47 -2.17 9.80
CA ASP A 238 12.36 -1.00 8.94
C ASP A 238 13.73 -0.47 8.48
N TYR A 239 13.80 0.11 7.29
CA TYR A 239 15.02 0.61 6.64
C TYR A 239 16.09 -0.45 6.35
N ASN A 240 15.74 -1.74 6.48
CA ASN A 240 16.70 -2.83 6.29
C ASN A 240 16.74 -3.31 4.84
N THR A 241 17.81 -4.05 4.54
CA THR A 241 18.06 -4.75 3.29
C THR A 241 16.87 -5.57 2.82
N VAL A 242 16.62 -5.53 1.51
CA VAL A 242 15.68 -6.40 0.81
C VAL A 242 16.44 -7.34 -0.12
N ASP A 243 16.21 -8.65 0.02
CA ASP A 243 16.82 -9.68 -0.83
C ASP A 243 15.75 -10.61 -1.39
N MET A 244 15.58 -10.59 -2.69
CA MET A 244 14.63 -11.47 -3.40
C MET A 244 15.06 -11.69 -4.86
N SER A 245 14.57 -12.81 -5.44
CA SER A 245 14.76 -13.03 -6.88
C SER A 245 13.94 -12.03 -7.72
N GLU A 246 14.44 -11.66 -8.92
CA GLU A 246 13.70 -10.81 -9.86
C GLU A 246 12.31 -11.37 -10.18
N ARG A 247 12.14 -12.70 -10.26
CA ARG A 247 10.83 -13.31 -10.47
C ARG A 247 9.87 -13.01 -9.32
N MET A 248 10.31 -13.15 -8.07
CA MET A 248 9.50 -12.83 -6.90
C MET A 248 9.12 -11.35 -6.89
N PHE A 249 10.08 -10.48 -7.17
CA PHE A 249 9.88 -9.05 -7.31
C PHE A 249 8.80 -8.70 -8.35
N ARG A 250 8.89 -9.31 -9.55
CA ARG A 250 7.95 -9.06 -10.64
C ARG A 250 6.58 -9.73 -10.47
N ASP A 251 6.52 -10.92 -9.84
CA ASP A 251 5.26 -11.64 -9.64
C ASP A 251 4.44 -11.11 -8.45
N VAL A 252 5.11 -10.57 -7.41
CA VAL A 252 4.47 -10.22 -6.13
C VAL A 252 4.58 -8.73 -5.80
N TYR A 253 5.78 -8.16 -5.81
CA TYR A 253 5.98 -6.81 -5.27
C TYR A 253 5.70 -5.69 -6.27
N LEU A 254 5.98 -5.87 -7.57
CA LEU A 254 5.75 -4.84 -8.58
C LEU A 254 4.28 -4.60 -9.00
N PRO A 255 3.36 -5.61 -8.98
CA PRO A 255 2.02 -5.43 -9.53
C PRO A 255 1.21 -4.27 -8.93
N PRO A 256 1.19 -4.01 -7.61
CA PRO A 256 0.44 -2.88 -7.06
C PRO A 256 0.95 -1.51 -7.51
N TYR A 257 2.27 -1.33 -7.64
CA TYR A 257 2.83 -0.09 -8.18
C TYR A 257 2.41 0.12 -9.64
N LYS A 258 2.47 -0.95 -10.44
CA LYS A 258 2.01 -0.90 -11.83
C LYS A 258 0.54 -0.52 -11.92
N ALA A 259 -0.30 -1.09 -11.07
CA ALA A 259 -1.72 -0.78 -11.01
C ALA A 259 -1.99 0.69 -10.62
N GLY A 260 -1.23 1.24 -9.66
CA GLY A 260 -1.30 2.65 -9.30
C GLY A 260 -0.88 3.59 -10.43
N VAL A 261 0.20 3.25 -11.14
CA VAL A 261 0.66 4.00 -12.33
C VAL A 261 -0.36 3.91 -13.46
N ASP A 262 -0.92 2.73 -13.74
CA ASP A 262 -1.94 2.52 -14.77
C ASP A 262 -3.26 3.23 -14.43
N ALA A 263 -3.56 3.40 -13.14
CA ALA A 263 -4.71 4.18 -12.66
C ALA A 263 -4.52 5.70 -12.84
N GLY A 264 -3.32 6.15 -13.21
CA GLY A 264 -3.02 7.53 -13.57
C GLY A 264 -2.22 8.32 -12.53
N ALA A 265 -1.60 7.68 -11.54
CA ALA A 265 -0.73 8.38 -10.59
C ALA A 265 0.41 9.12 -11.32
N LEU A 266 0.64 10.38 -10.96
CA LEU A 266 1.64 11.24 -11.62
C LEU A 266 2.82 11.59 -10.72
N SER A 267 2.87 11.08 -9.48
CA SER A 267 4.10 11.04 -8.70
C SER A 267 4.34 9.62 -8.16
N VAL A 268 5.61 9.26 -8.04
CA VAL A 268 6.11 7.99 -7.47
C VAL A 268 7.25 8.35 -6.53
N MET A 269 7.23 7.79 -5.32
CA MET A 269 8.28 8.00 -4.33
C MET A 269 9.20 6.78 -4.28
N THR A 270 10.54 7.00 -4.28
CA THR A 270 11.52 5.93 -4.12
C THR A 270 11.51 5.38 -2.70
N SER A 271 11.94 4.14 -2.52
CA SER A 271 12.07 3.52 -1.20
C SER A 271 13.46 3.68 -0.60
N PHE A 272 13.60 3.42 0.71
CA PHE A 272 14.85 3.48 1.45
C PHE A 272 15.78 2.28 1.21
N ASN A 273 15.21 1.10 0.93
CA ASN A 273 15.96 -0.14 0.76
C ASN A 273 16.76 -0.16 -0.55
N GLU A 274 17.75 -1.03 -0.61
CA GLU A 274 18.37 -1.43 -1.85
C GLU A 274 17.62 -2.62 -2.50
N TYR A 275 17.70 -2.71 -3.82
CA TYR A 275 17.29 -3.87 -4.60
C TYR A 275 18.48 -4.35 -5.43
N ASP A 276 18.82 -5.64 -5.30
CA ASP A 276 20.00 -6.26 -5.93
C ASP A 276 21.30 -5.49 -5.62
N GLY A 277 21.43 -5.02 -4.36
CA GLY A 277 22.58 -4.30 -3.85
C GLY A 277 22.69 -2.82 -4.28
N VAL A 278 21.67 -2.27 -4.96
CA VAL A 278 21.64 -0.84 -5.37
C VAL A 278 20.49 -0.14 -4.67
N PRO A 279 20.74 0.92 -3.88
CA PRO A 279 19.67 1.72 -3.25
C PRO A 279 18.63 2.16 -4.29
N ALA A 280 17.35 2.03 -3.97
CA ALA A 280 16.25 2.29 -4.91
C ALA A 280 16.34 3.71 -5.51
N THR A 281 16.75 4.70 -4.72
CA THR A 281 16.97 6.09 -5.14
C THR A 281 18.09 6.23 -6.18
N GLY A 282 19.10 5.35 -6.16
CA GLY A 282 20.18 5.30 -7.16
C GLY A 282 20.02 4.25 -8.26
N ASN A 283 18.88 3.53 -8.28
CA ASN A 283 18.69 2.34 -9.11
C ASN A 283 18.09 2.66 -10.49
N SER A 284 18.95 2.81 -11.49
CA SER A 284 18.52 3.08 -12.87
C SER A 284 17.63 1.97 -13.47
N TYR A 285 17.83 0.70 -13.07
CA TYR A 285 16.98 -0.41 -13.51
C TYR A 285 15.53 -0.21 -13.05
N LEU A 286 15.31 0.16 -11.79
CA LEU A 286 13.97 0.44 -11.27
C LEU A 286 13.35 1.68 -11.94
N LEU A 287 14.07 2.81 -11.90
CA LEU A 287 13.51 4.11 -12.24
C LEU A 287 13.46 4.37 -13.75
N LYS A 288 14.51 3.97 -14.49
CA LYS A 288 14.54 4.17 -15.95
C LYS A 288 14.00 2.96 -16.71
N ASP A 289 14.52 1.75 -16.45
CA ASP A 289 14.18 0.63 -17.30
C ASP A 289 12.76 0.13 -17.04
N ILE A 290 12.37 -0.08 -15.79
CA ILE A 290 11.02 -0.53 -15.44
C ILE A 290 10.04 0.64 -15.53
N LEU A 291 10.19 1.67 -14.67
CA LEU A 291 9.18 2.70 -14.51
C LEU A 291 9.05 3.59 -15.76
N LYS A 292 10.13 4.29 -16.14
CA LYS A 292 10.06 5.27 -17.24
C LYS A 292 10.00 4.63 -18.63
N ASN A 293 10.77 3.55 -18.90
CA ASN A 293 10.86 2.95 -20.23
C ASN A 293 9.84 1.83 -20.48
N GLN A 294 9.75 0.82 -19.58
CA GLN A 294 8.84 -0.31 -19.78
C GLN A 294 7.38 0.10 -19.55
N TRP A 295 7.09 0.82 -18.45
CA TRP A 295 5.73 1.25 -18.12
C TRP A 295 5.31 2.57 -18.78
N LYS A 296 6.24 3.27 -19.46
CA LYS A 296 5.97 4.55 -20.13
C LYS A 296 5.44 5.63 -19.19
N TYR A 297 5.94 5.65 -17.97
CA TYR A 297 5.51 6.58 -16.93
C TYR A 297 5.69 8.05 -17.34
N GLN A 298 4.66 8.87 -17.09
CA GLN A 298 4.58 10.26 -17.56
C GLN A 298 4.73 11.29 -16.43
N GLY A 299 4.65 10.86 -15.16
CA GLY A 299 4.84 11.71 -14.00
C GLY A 299 6.30 11.88 -13.61
N PHE A 300 6.54 12.44 -12.44
CA PHE A 300 7.87 12.62 -11.85
C PHE A 300 8.14 11.62 -10.71
N VAL A 301 9.42 11.45 -10.39
CA VAL A 301 9.90 10.63 -9.28
C VAL A 301 10.45 11.55 -8.21
N VAL A 302 9.91 11.45 -7.00
CA VAL A 302 10.41 12.10 -5.79
C VAL A 302 11.12 11.07 -4.91
N THR A 303 12.12 11.50 -4.15
CA THR A 303 12.77 10.62 -3.15
C THR A 303 11.87 10.44 -1.94
N ASP A 304 12.12 9.40 -1.13
CA ASP A 304 11.73 9.42 0.27
C ASP A 304 12.62 10.40 1.06
N TYR A 305 12.26 10.65 2.30
CA TYR A 305 12.88 11.68 3.15
C TYR A 305 14.39 11.45 3.29
N THR A 306 15.21 12.39 2.80
CA THR A 306 16.68 12.36 2.81
C THR A 306 17.33 11.12 2.15
N SER A 307 16.62 10.35 1.33
CA SER A 307 17.16 9.08 0.81
C SER A 307 18.31 9.23 -0.20
N ILE A 308 18.57 10.45 -0.72
CA ILE A 308 19.80 10.71 -1.48
C ILE A 308 21.02 10.71 -0.55
N ASN A 309 20.92 11.37 0.61
CA ASN A 309 21.99 11.42 1.61
C ASN A 309 22.35 10.01 2.11
N GLU A 310 21.34 9.14 2.26
CA GLU A 310 21.51 7.77 2.76
C GLU A 310 22.34 6.89 1.84
N MET A 311 22.45 7.21 0.55
CA MET A 311 23.32 6.47 -0.38
C MET A 311 24.81 6.52 0.02
N VAL A 312 25.24 7.56 0.76
CA VAL A 312 26.57 7.64 1.36
C VAL A 312 26.70 6.59 2.46
N HIS A 313 25.68 6.43 3.30
CA HIS A 313 25.67 5.42 4.37
C HIS A 313 25.54 3.99 3.82
N HIS A 314 24.84 3.80 2.71
CA HIS A 314 24.84 2.53 1.96
C HIS A 314 26.22 2.18 1.39
N GLY A 315 27.16 3.14 1.34
CA GLY A 315 28.51 2.92 0.86
C GLY A 315 28.64 2.77 -0.65
N VAL A 316 27.66 3.24 -1.42
CA VAL A 316 27.67 3.17 -2.91
C VAL A 316 28.23 4.42 -3.56
N VAL A 317 28.36 5.50 -2.81
CA VAL A 317 28.99 6.77 -3.21
C VAL A 317 29.83 7.33 -2.07
N PRO A 318 30.90 8.09 -2.36
CA PRO A 318 31.81 8.59 -1.32
C PRO A 318 31.26 9.80 -0.56
N ASP A 319 30.38 10.59 -1.18
CA ASP A 319 29.84 11.83 -0.64
C ASP A 319 28.52 12.23 -1.30
N GLU A 320 27.88 13.27 -0.78
CA GLU A 320 26.58 13.77 -1.27
C GLU A 320 26.65 14.36 -2.69
N ALA A 321 27.81 14.90 -3.10
CA ALA A 321 27.97 15.41 -4.45
C ALA A 321 27.86 14.28 -5.50
N GLU A 322 28.52 13.15 -5.26
CA GLU A 322 28.39 11.95 -6.10
C GLU A 322 26.99 11.28 -5.93
N ALA A 323 26.40 11.36 -4.75
CA ALA A 323 25.02 10.92 -4.52
C ALA A 323 24.03 11.70 -5.42
N SER A 324 24.20 13.03 -5.55
CA SER A 324 23.40 13.86 -6.46
C SER A 324 23.50 13.39 -7.92
N VAL A 325 24.71 13.05 -8.36
CA VAL A 325 24.98 12.56 -9.72
C VAL A 325 24.32 11.18 -9.94
N LEU A 326 24.45 10.27 -8.96
CA LEU A 326 23.86 8.94 -9.05
C LEU A 326 22.33 9.01 -9.11
N ALA A 327 21.69 9.74 -8.20
CA ALA A 327 20.23 9.86 -8.12
C ALA A 327 19.60 10.47 -9.38
N VAL A 328 20.10 11.65 -9.82
CA VAL A 328 19.53 12.32 -11.00
C VAL A 328 19.76 11.52 -12.27
N ASN A 329 20.93 10.87 -12.42
CA ASN A 329 21.21 9.99 -13.54
C ASN A 329 20.47 8.65 -13.45
N ALA A 330 20.06 8.20 -12.28
CA ALA A 330 19.17 7.04 -12.13
C ALA A 330 17.72 7.37 -12.50
N GLY A 331 17.34 8.64 -12.47
CA GLY A 331 16.00 9.08 -12.89
C GLY A 331 15.14 9.67 -11.80
N VAL A 332 15.72 10.06 -10.66
CA VAL A 332 15.04 10.85 -9.62
C VAL A 332 14.88 12.28 -10.12
N ASP A 333 13.67 12.78 -10.07
CA ASP A 333 13.30 14.11 -10.58
C ASP A 333 13.24 15.17 -9.44
N MET A 334 13.03 14.75 -8.16
CA MET A 334 12.88 15.67 -7.04
C MET A 334 13.50 15.09 -5.75
N ASP A 335 14.24 15.93 -5.00
CA ASP A 335 14.88 15.63 -3.71
C ASP A 335 13.98 16.13 -2.56
N LEU A 336 13.49 15.19 -1.73
CA LEU A 336 12.71 15.53 -0.52
C LEU A 336 13.66 15.75 0.65
N GLN A 337 13.78 17.01 1.08
CA GLN A 337 14.45 17.48 2.30
C GLN A 337 15.96 17.17 2.39
N GLY A 338 16.53 16.44 1.42
CA GLY A 338 17.94 16.06 1.43
C GLY A 338 18.92 17.24 1.26
N VAL A 339 18.44 18.35 0.71
CA VAL A 339 19.24 19.52 0.31
C VAL A 339 20.38 19.21 -0.65
N VAL A 340 20.45 17.95 -1.10
CA VAL A 340 21.57 17.44 -1.93
C VAL A 340 21.50 18.04 -3.33
N TYR A 341 20.34 18.05 -3.97
CA TYR A 341 20.16 18.67 -5.26
C TYR A 341 20.42 20.17 -5.19
N PHE A 342 19.89 20.81 -4.15
CA PHE A 342 20.07 22.26 -3.92
C PHE A 342 21.56 22.66 -3.81
N ASN A 343 22.34 21.88 -3.06
CA ASN A 343 23.74 22.21 -2.78
C ASN A 343 24.71 21.83 -3.91
N TYR A 344 24.46 20.72 -4.62
CA TYR A 344 25.50 20.12 -5.46
C TYR A 344 25.17 20.08 -6.96
N LEU A 345 23.91 19.98 -7.39
CA LEU A 345 23.58 19.77 -8.81
C LEU A 345 24.14 20.84 -9.73
N LYS A 346 24.15 22.12 -9.32
CA LYS A 346 24.72 23.20 -10.14
C LYS A 346 26.17 22.91 -10.49
N THR A 347 27.01 22.64 -9.49
CA THR A 347 28.43 22.34 -9.68
C THR A 347 28.62 21.06 -10.51
N MET A 348 27.75 20.05 -10.33
CA MET A 348 27.83 18.80 -11.11
C MET A 348 27.47 19.01 -12.57
N VAL A 349 26.54 19.91 -12.88
CA VAL A 349 26.23 20.29 -14.26
C VAL A 349 27.38 21.11 -14.87
N GLU A 350 27.90 22.11 -14.17
CA GLU A 350 29.00 22.97 -14.63
C GLU A 350 30.29 22.18 -14.87
N SER A 351 30.54 21.12 -14.08
CA SER A 351 31.67 20.20 -14.27
C SER A 351 31.44 19.15 -15.37
N GLY A 352 30.22 19.08 -15.94
CA GLY A 352 29.89 18.11 -16.98
C GLY A 352 29.57 16.69 -16.51
N LYS A 353 29.50 16.43 -15.18
CA LYS A 353 29.10 15.13 -14.61
C LYS A 353 27.60 14.86 -14.78
N VAL A 354 26.78 15.90 -14.81
CA VAL A 354 25.35 15.84 -15.09
C VAL A 354 25.06 16.67 -16.34
N SER A 355 24.24 16.14 -17.27
CA SER A 355 23.87 16.89 -18.47
C SER A 355 22.72 17.87 -18.16
N THR A 356 22.75 19.06 -18.78
CA THR A 356 21.62 20.01 -18.72
C THR A 356 20.32 19.38 -19.20
N ARG A 357 20.40 18.48 -20.17
CA ARG A 357 19.23 17.73 -20.65
C ARG A 357 18.59 16.87 -19.56
N THR A 358 19.38 16.25 -18.68
CA THR A 358 18.84 15.45 -17.56
C THR A 358 18.03 16.34 -16.61
N ILE A 359 18.53 17.55 -16.32
CA ILE A 359 17.82 18.55 -15.52
C ILE A 359 16.53 18.98 -16.23
N ASP A 360 16.61 19.32 -17.53
CA ASP A 360 15.47 19.76 -18.32
C ASP A 360 14.36 18.70 -18.39
N GLU A 361 14.71 17.42 -18.52
CA GLU A 361 13.75 16.32 -18.53
C GLU A 361 13.04 16.15 -17.15
N ALA A 362 13.75 16.33 -16.04
CA ALA A 362 13.17 16.29 -14.70
C ALA A 362 12.22 17.49 -14.45
N VAL A 363 12.68 18.69 -14.74
CA VAL A 363 11.90 19.93 -14.57
C VAL A 363 10.63 19.91 -15.45
N LEU A 364 10.76 19.44 -16.69
CA LEU A 364 9.63 19.31 -17.62
C LEU A 364 8.51 18.43 -17.04
N ARG A 365 8.87 17.31 -16.39
CA ARG A 365 7.92 16.42 -15.73
C ARG A 365 7.18 17.12 -14.60
N ILE A 366 7.90 17.83 -13.75
CA ILE A 366 7.34 18.54 -12.59
C ILE A 366 6.41 19.67 -13.07
N LEU A 367 6.87 20.52 -13.99
CA LEU A 367 6.07 21.63 -14.52
C LEU A 367 4.81 21.14 -15.26
N ASN A 368 4.93 20.03 -16.02
CA ASN A 368 3.77 19.45 -16.69
C ASN A 368 2.71 18.92 -15.71
N VAL A 369 3.12 18.40 -14.55
CA VAL A 369 2.17 18.02 -13.48
C VAL A 369 1.54 19.27 -12.86
N LYS A 370 2.29 20.34 -12.62
CA LYS A 370 1.71 21.62 -12.15
C LYS A 370 0.69 22.19 -13.14
N SER A 371 0.95 22.08 -14.45
CA SER A 371 -0.01 22.45 -15.48
C SER A 371 -1.28 21.62 -15.42
N ARG A 372 -1.16 20.29 -15.26
CA ARG A 372 -2.31 19.38 -15.17
C ARG A 372 -3.13 19.56 -13.88
N LEU A 373 -2.56 20.12 -12.84
CA LEU A 373 -3.25 20.57 -11.62
C LEU A 373 -3.98 21.91 -11.81
N GLY A 374 -3.88 22.55 -12.98
CA GLY A 374 -4.49 23.84 -13.25
C GLY A 374 -3.78 25.02 -12.60
N LEU A 375 -2.59 24.83 -11.99
CA LEU A 375 -1.91 25.85 -11.20
C LEU A 375 -1.39 27.03 -12.04
N PHE A 376 -1.09 26.83 -13.34
CA PHE A 376 -0.72 27.92 -14.25
C PHE A 376 -1.92 28.74 -14.73
N ASP A 377 -3.14 28.19 -14.63
CA ASP A 377 -4.37 28.91 -14.96
C ASP A 377 -4.91 29.67 -13.73
N ASN A 378 -4.81 29.07 -12.55
CA ASN A 378 -5.16 29.70 -11.28
C ASN A 378 -4.23 29.18 -10.16
N PRO A 379 -3.16 29.90 -9.80
CA PRO A 379 -2.24 29.49 -8.75
C PRO A 379 -2.88 29.41 -7.36
N TYR A 380 -4.02 30.10 -7.14
CA TYR A 380 -4.75 30.10 -5.88
C TYR A 380 -5.97 29.16 -5.87
N LEU A 381 -6.03 28.19 -6.81
CA LEU A 381 -7.15 27.29 -7.00
C LEU A 381 -7.56 26.56 -5.71
N TYR A 382 -6.59 26.19 -4.89
CA TYR A 382 -6.77 25.46 -3.63
C TYR A 382 -6.96 26.39 -2.40
N CYS A 383 -6.85 27.71 -2.55
CA CYS A 383 -6.90 28.67 -1.45
C CYS A 383 -8.29 29.30 -1.30
N ASP A 384 -9.28 28.52 -0.86
CA ASP A 384 -10.66 28.97 -0.69
C ASP A 384 -11.14 28.70 0.76
N LYS A 385 -11.29 29.79 1.54
CA LYS A 385 -11.65 29.72 2.97
C LYS A 385 -13.05 29.18 3.23
N GLU A 386 -14.01 29.49 2.36
CA GLU A 386 -15.39 29.01 2.52
C GLU A 386 -15.45 27.51 2.26
N ARG A 387 -14.70 27.03 1.26
CA ARG A 387 -14.58 25.62 0.97
C ARG A 387 -13.88 24.87 2.12
N GLU A 388 -12.78 25.40 2.70
CA GLU A 388 -12.13 24.84 3.87
C GLU A 388 -13.12 24.65 5.01
N GLN A 389 -13.88 25.71 5.38
CA GLN A 389 -14.84 25.65 6.48
C GLN A 389 -16.02 24.69 6.24
N SER A 390 -16.43 24.48 5.00
CA SER A 390 -17.60 23.66 4.68
C SER A 390 -17.29 22.17 4.52
N ILE A 391 -16.05 21.84 4.12
CA ILE A 391 -15.67 20.46 3.77
C ILE A 391 -14.89 19.78 4.89
N VAL A 392 -13.89 20.48 5.48
CA VAL A 392 -12.96 19.89 6.42
C VAL A 392 -13.67 19.47 7.71
N GLY A 393 -13.64 18.18 8.05
CA GLY A 393 -14.29 17.61 9.24
C GLY A 393 -15.83 17.64 9.18
N SER A 394 -16.43 17.74 7.99
CA SER A 394 -17.89 17.78 7.86
C SER A 394 -18.57 16.53 8.44
N MET A 395 -19.84 16.71 8.90
CA MET A 395 -20.62 15.59 9.41
C MET A 395 -20.85 14.48 8.37
N GLN A 396 -20.89 14.82 7.09
CA GLN A 396 -21.00 13.86 5.99
C GLN A 396 -19.74 13.00 5.89
N ASN A 397 -18.55 13.62 5.98
CA ASN A 397 -17.27 12.91 5.97
C ASN A 397 -17.14 11.98 7.18
N MET A 398 -17.56 12.43 8.36
CA MET A 398 -17.60 11.61 9.57
C MET A 398 -18.55 10.41 9.46
N GLN A 399 -19.67 10.52 8.72
CA GLN A 399 -20.55 9.38 8.45
C GLN A 399 -19.88 8.36 7.52
N VAL A 400 -19.18 8.81 6.49
CA VAL A 400 -18.38 7.90 5.63
C VAL A 400 -17.31 7.19 6.46
N ALA A 401 -16.61 7.89 7.37
CA ALA A 401 -15.61 7.27 8.24
C ALA A 401 -16.20 6.15 9.12
N ARG A 402 -17.41 6.35 9.67
CA ARG A 402 -18.11 5.29 10.43
C ARG A 402 -18.47 4.09 9.55
N GLU A 403 -18.94 4.34 8.32
CA GLU A 403 -19.28 3.27 7.38
C GLU A 403 -18.04 2.45 7.01
N VAL A 404 -16.92 3.11 6.69
CA VAL A 404 -15.65 2.44 6.39
C VAL A 404 -15.20 1.64 7.60
N ALA A 405 -15.22 2.21 8.80
CA ALA A 405 -14.76 1.55 10.02
C ALA A 405 -15.55 0.25 10.31
N ARG A 406 -16.89 0.29 10.26
CA ARG A 406 -17.68 -0.91 10.56
C ARG A 406 -17.54 -2.01 9.52
N LYS A 407 -17.29 -1.66 8.24
CA LYS A 407 -17.07 -2.63 7.16
C LYS A 407 -15.65 -3.21 7.15
N SER A 408 -14.71 -2.57 7.85
CA SER A 408 -13.32 -2.98 7.94
C SER A 408 -13.02 -3.95 9.09
N MET A 409 -13.88 -4.00 10.11
CA MET A 409 -13.70 -4.86 11.27
C MET A 409 -13.93 -6.34 10.91
N VAL A 410 -13.09 -7.21 11.50
CA VAL A 410 -13.12 -8.65 11.24
C VAL A 410 -13.49 -9.40 12.51
N LEU A 411 -14.58 -10.16 12.46
CA LEU A 411 -14.96 -11.07 13.54
C LEU A 411 -14.12 -12.35 13.42
N LEU A 412 -13.16 -12.53 14.33
CA LEU A 412 -12.23 -13.66 14.31
C LEU A 412 -12.76 -14.88 15.04
N LYS A 413 -13.53 -14.68 16.10
CA LYS A 413 -14.15 -15.75 16.90
C LYS A 413 -15.49 -15.29 17.44
N ASN A 414 -16.47 -16.22 17.55
CA ASN A 414 -17.75 -15.97 18.24
C ASN A 414 -18.41 -17.28 18.65
N ASP A 415 -18.33 -17.58 19.92
CA ASP A 415 -19.00 -18.74 20.54
C ASP A 415 -20.43 -18.33 21.02
N GLU A 416 -21.21 -17.74 20.10
CA GLU A 416 -22.61 -17.29 20.30
C GLU A 416 -22.78 -16.18 21.37
N VAL A 417 -21.72 -15.47 21.72
CA VAL A 417 -21.77 -14.36 22.70
C VAL A 417 -22.17 -13.05 22.06
N LEU A 418 -21.77 -12.82 20.82
CA LEU A 418 -22.14 -11.67 20.00
C LEU A 418 -23.29 -12.00 19.05
N PRO A 419 -24.19 -11.04 18.77
CA PRO A 419 -24.20 -9.67 19.26
C PRO A 419 -24.69 -9.56 20.71
N LEU A 420 -24.22 -8.51 21.40
CA LEU A 420 -24.68 -8.12 22.72
C LEU A 420 -26.15 -7.67 22.67
N LYS A 421 -26.85 -7.75 23.80
CA LYS A 421 -28.20 -7.23 23.93
C LYS A 421 -28.21 -5.89 24.64
N LYS A 422 -28.96 -4.93 24.13
CA LYS A 422 -29.13 -3.64 24.78
C LYS A 422 -29.81 -3.80 26.13
N GLY A 423 -29.22 -3.15 27.16
CA GLY A 423 -29.68 -3.23 28.55
C GLY A 423 -29.02 -4.34 29.38
N GLU A 424 -28.23 -5.27 28.76
CA GLU A 424 -27.36 -6.18 29.51
C GLU A 424 -26.28 -5.40 30.28
N ARG A 425 -25.98 -5.82 31.49
CA ARG A 425 -24.92 -5.22 32.29
C ARG A 425 -23.57 -5.73 31.81
N ILE A 426 -22.71 -4.83 31.31
CA ILE A 426 -21.40 -5.15 30.79
C ILE A 426 -20.28 -4.54 31.64
N ALA A 427 -19.21 -5.30 31.85
CA ALA A 427 -17.96 -4.77 32.33
C ALA A 427 -17.06 -4.43 31.15
N VAL A 428 -16.59 -3.19 31.08
CA VAL A 428 -15.64 -2.73 30.06
C VAL A 428 -14.28 -2.66 30.74
N ILE A 429 -13.30 -3.41 30.24
CA ILE A 429 -11.98 -3.55 30.85
C ILE A 429 -10.88 -3.21 29.84
N GLY A 430 -9.85 -2.50 30.29
CA GLY A 430 -8.68 -2.14 29.49
C GLY A 430 -8.47 -0.63 29.39
N GLU A 431 -7.22 -0.19 29.41
CA GLU A 431 -6.84 1.22 29.19
C GLU A 431 -7.31 1.71 27.81
N LEU A 432 -7.14 0.86 26.78
CA LEU A 432 -7.54 1.19 25.40
C LEU A 432 -9.03 1.47 25.26
N ALA A 433 -9.87 0.96 26.17
CA ALA A 433 -11.30 1.27 26.16
C ALA A 433 -11.58 2.77 26.36
N SER A 434 -10.75 3.47 27.14
CA SER A 434 -10.89 4.91 27.40
C SER A 434 -10.03 5.78 26.52
N SER A 435 -9.12 5.20 25.75
CA SER A 435 -8.24 5.95 24.85
C SER A 435 -9.00 6.43 23.61
N LYS A 436 -8.78 7.68 23.23
CA LYS A 436 -9.25 8.29 21.97
C LYS A 436 -8.14 8.35 20.93
N ARG A 437 -6.90 8.64 21.39
CA ARG A 437 -5.75 8.78 20.49
C ARG A 437 -5.40 7.48 19.76
N ASP A 438 -5.47 6.35 20.47
CA ASP A 438 -5.13 5.05 19.90
C ASP A 438 -6.07 4.64 18.75
N LEU A 439 -7.31 5.15 18.73
CA LEU A 439 -8.26 4.87 17.64
C LEU A 439 -7.78 5.39 16.28
N LEU A 440 -6.94 6.44 16.27
CA LEU A 440 -6.45 7.05 15.03
C LEU A 440 -5.26 6.29 14.40
N GLY A 441 -4.49 5.56 15.19
CA GLY A 441 -3.24 4.94 14.72
C GLY A 441 -2.15 5.94 14.35
N SER A 442 -1.17 5.49 13.54
CA SER A 442 -0.12 6.32 12.95
C SER A 442 -0.65 7.14 11.75
N TRP A 443 0.11 8.13 11.29
CA TRP A 443 -0.20 8.96 10.10
C TRP A 443 -1.58 9.63 10.16
N LYS A 444 -1.93 10.19 11.31
CA LYS A 444 -3.22 10.86 11.53
C LYS A 444 -3.40 12.21 10.82
N ALA A 445 -2.40 12.68 10.07
CA ALA A 445 -2.41 13.98 9.41
C ALA A 445 -2.91 15.11 10.35
N ALA A 446 -3.87 15.94 9.94
CA ALA A 446 -4.49 16.99 10.75
C ALA A 446 -5.63 16.48 11.68
N GLY A 447 -5.76 15.14 11.83
CA GLY A 447 -6.76 14.52 12.71
C GLY A 447 -6.52 14.85 14.18
N GLU A 448 -7.60 15.11 14.91
CA GLU A 448 -7.61 15.40 16.34
C GLU A 448 -8.57 14.44 17.05
N TRP A 449 -8.28 14.14 18.31
CA TRP A 449 -9.03 13.14 19.08
C TRP A 449 -9.87 13.71 20.21
N ASP A 450 -9.73 15.00 20.55
CA ASP A 450 -10.40 15.60 21.72
C ASP A 450 -11.93 15.52 21.62
N ASP A 451 -12.49 15.78 20.45
CA ASP A 451 -13.92 15.74 20.16
C ASP A 451 -14.46 14.33 19.81
N MET A 452 -13.58 13.32 19.75
CA MET A 452 -13.96 11.95 19.47
C MET A 452 -14.51 11.27 20.75
N LYS A 453 -15.24 10.17 20.57
CA LYS A 453 -15.58 9.25 21.65
C LYS A 453 -14.52 8.16 21.75
N SER A 454 -14.24 7.73 22.99
CA SER A 454 -13.60 6.46 23.25
C SER A 454 -14.61 5.31 23.11
N VAL A 455 -14.12 4.06 23.03
CA VAL A 455 -14.98 2.86 23.00
C VAL A 455 -15.88 2.82 24.24
N LEU A 456 -15.33 3.16 25.43
CA LEU A 456 -16.09 3.25 26.67
C LEU A 456 -17.23 4.29 26.59
N GLU A 457 -16.91 5.50 26.12
CA GLU A 457 -17.92 6.57 25.97
C GLU A 457 -19.03 6.19 24.98
N ALA A 458 -18.67 5.52 23.88
CA ALA A 458 -19.64 5.04 22.90
C ALA A 458 -20.54 3.92 23.48
N LEU A 459 -19.97 2.97 24.23
CA LEU A 459 -20.72 1.91 24.92
C LEU A 459 -21.68 2.49 25.98
N VAL A 460 -21.21 3.45 26.78
CA VAL A 460 -22.05 4.16 27.76
C VAL A 460 -23.19 4.91 27.07
N ALA A 461 -22.93 5.59 25.98
CA ALA A 461 -23.94 6.34 25.23
C ALA A 461 -25.01 5.42 24.63
N TYR A 462 -24.63 4.22 24.15
CA TYR A 462 -25.55 3.27 23.54
C TYR A 462 -26.34 2.42 24.53
N ASN A 463 -25.65 1.82 25.53
CA ASN A 463 -26.20 0.85 26.47
C ASN A 463 -26.79 1.48 27.74
N GLY A 464 -26.47 2.75 28.02
CA GLY A 464 -26.84 3.49 29.23
C GLY A 464 -25.82 3.32 30.37
N ALA A 465 -25.51 4.42 31.06
CA ALA A 465 -24.47 4.48 32.08
C ALA A 465 -24.67 3.49 33.26
N SER A 466 -25.92 3.18 33.62
CA SER A 466 -26.25 2.21 34.68
C SER A 466 -25.88 0.76 34.33
N ASN A 467 -25.74 0.47 33.04
CA ASN A 467 -25.48 -0.88 32.52
C ASN A 467 -24.00 -1.10 32.16
N VAL A 468 -23.13 -0.11 32.37
CA VAL A 468 -21.71 -0.19 32.05
C VAL A 468 -20.87 0.02 33.30
N VAL A 469 -20.01 -0.93 33.61
CA VAL A 469 -19.02 -0.82 34.70
C VAL A 469 -17.65 -0.82 34.06
N TYR A 470 -16.82 0.17 34.37
CA TYR A 470 -15.46 0.29 33.82
C TYR A 470 -14.40 -0.04 34.86
N ALA A 471 -13.35 -0.73 34.41
CA ALA A 471 -12.09 -0.88 35.13
C ALA A 471 -10.91 -0.85 34.14
N GLU A 472 -9.90 -0.04 34.44
CA GLU A 472 -8.69 0.00 33.61
C GLU A 472 -7.96 -1.35 33.60
N GLY A 473 -7.86 -1.99 34.76
CA GLY A 473 -7.24 -3.30 34.96
C GLY A 473 -5.71 -3.28 34.88
N CYS A 474 -5.17 -2.92 33.72
CA CYS A 474 -3.73 -2.71 33.53
C CYS A 474 -3.50 -1.65 32.43
N LYS A 475 -2.28 -1.15 32.39
CA LYS A 475 -1.81 -0.33 31.27
C LYS A 475 -1.64 -1.16 30.02
N LYS A 476 -1.76 -0.54 28.86
CA LYS A 476 -1.48 -1.16 27.55
C LYS A 476 -0.02 -1.64 27.44
N MET A 477 0.86 -1.09 28.29
CA MET A 477 2.29 -1.38 28.34
C MET A 477 2.74 -1.62 29.78
N GLY A 478 3.86 -2.35 29.94
CA GLY A 478 4.46 -2.59 31.26
C GLY A 478 3.88 -3.80 32.00
N ASP A 479 4.24 -3.95 33.26
CA ASP A 479 4.00 -5.15 34.09
C ASP A 479 3.17 -4.89 35.38
N ASP A 480 2.58 -3.68 35.48
CA ASP A 480 1.75 -3.32 36.63
C ASP A 480 0.42 -4.10 36.68
N ARG A 481 0.23 -4.86 37.74
CA ARG A 481 -0.97 -5.68 37.99
C ARG A 481 -1.85 -5.11 39.09
N SER A 482 -1.58 -3.91 39.60
CA SER A 482 -2.29 -3.32 40.72
C SER A 482 -3.80 -3.16 40.48
N GLY A 483 -4.21 -2.97 39.21
CA GLY A 483 -5.60 -2.84 38.83
C GLY A 483 -6.35 -4.17 38.58
N PHE A 484 -5.70 -5.33 38.64
CA PHE A 484 -6.33 -6.62 38.34
C PHE A 484 -7.52 -6.93 39.24
N LEU A 485 -7.43 -6.64 40.53
CA LEU A 485 -8.54 -6.87 41.44
C LEU A 485 -9.79 -6.04 41.09
N SER A 486 -9.60 -4.78 40.72
CA SER A 486 -10.74 -3.93 40.28
C SER A 486 -11.41 -4.46 39.00
N ALA A 487 -10.62 -4.97 38.06
CA ALA A 487 -11.13 -5.58 36.84
C ALA A 487 -11.92 -6.88 37.15
N LEU A 488 -11.42 -7.73 38.02
CA LEU A 488 -12.13 -8.95 38.44
C LEU A 488 -13.47 -8.63 39.15
N LEU A 489 -13.50 -7.61 40.05
CA LEU A 489 -14.74 -7.17 40.70
C LEU A 489 -15.75 -6.58 39.68
N ALA A 490 -15.27 -5.81 38.68
CA ALA A 490 -16.12 -5.33 37.59
C ALA A 490 -16.70 -6.49 36.80
N ALA A 491 -15.87 -7.45 36.38
CA ALA A 491 -16.31 -8.64 35.65
C ALA A 491 -17.38 -9.45 36.42
N GLN A 492 -17.15 -9.73 37.71
CA GLN A 492 -18.10 -10.46 38.56
C GLN A 492 -19.45 -9.76 38.69
N SER A 493 -19.46 -8.42 38.64
CA SER A 493 -20.68 -7.60 38.80
C SER A 493 -21.51 -7.50 37.52
N ALA A 494 -21.02 -7.99 36.40
CA ALA A 494 -21.63 -7.86 35.08
C ALA A 494 -22.16 -9.20 34.55
N ASP A 495 -22.99 -9.15 33.51
CA ASP A 495 -23.47 -10.34 32.80
C ASP A 495 -22.43 -10.81 31.77
N LYS A 496 -21.74 -9.87 31.10
CA LYS A 496 -20.68 -10.10 30.10
C LYS A 496 -19.55 -9.11 30.27
N VAL A 497 -18.39 -9.45 29.74
CA VAL A 497 -17.19 -8.60 29.74
C VAL A 497 -16.85 -8.21 28.31
N VAL A 498 -16.56 -6.92 28.08
CA VAL A 498 -15.92 -6.40 26.85
C VAL A 498 -14.53 -5.93 27.24
N MET A 499 -13.50 -6.61 26.75
CA MET A 499 -12.12 -6.31 27.06
C MET A 499 -11.46 -5.68 25.83
N VAL A 500 -11.00 -4.44 25.93
CA VAL A 500 -10.35 -3.71 24.85
C VAL A 500 -8.85 -3.73 25.07
N ILE A 501 -8.13 -4.49 24.27
CA ILE A 501 -6.69 -4.75 24.38
C ILE A 501 -5.98 -4.55 23.04
N GLY A 502 -4.67 -4.49 23.04
CA GLY A 502 -3.89 -4.34 21.81
C GLY A 502 -2.62 -3.51 21.97
N GLU A 503 -2.23 -2.83 20.92
CA GLU A 503 -1.01 -2.04 20.82
C GLU A 503 -1.27 -0.55 21.12
N ASP A 504 -0.19 0.16 21.51
CA ASP A 504 -0.13 1.63 21.47
C ASP A 504 -0.12 2.11 20.00
N TRP A 505 -0.69 3.28 19.73
CA TRP A 505 -0.78 3.86 18.39
C TRP A 505 0.58 4.03 17.69
N ASP A 506 1.66 4.25 18.44
CA ASP A 506 3.01 4.46 17.90
C ASP A 506 3.83 3.16 17.75
N TRP A 507 3.23 2.02 18.10
CA TRP A 507 3.86 0.70 17.93
C TRP A 507 3.66 0.13 16.52
N SER A 508 2.89 0.79 15.69
CA SER A 508 2.73 0.50 14.25
C SER A 508 2.97 1.77 13.44
N GLY A 509 3.40 1.61 12.19
CA GLY A 509 3.82 2.69 11.30
C GLY A 509 5.32 2.64 11.07
N GLU A 510 5.87 3.76 10.62
CA GLU A 510 7.28 3.91 10.31
C GLU A 510 8.15 3.81 11.58
N ALA A 511 9.32 3.20 11.45
CA ALA A 511 10.28 2.94 12.52
C ALA A 511 9.73 2.13 13.71
N ALA A 512 8.61 1.42 13.54
CA ALA A 512 7.91 0.68 14.60
C ALA A 512 8.01 -0.85 14.40
N SER A 513 9.20 -1.36 14.14
CA SER A 513 9.45 -2.80 13.99
C SER A 513 9.42 -3.52 15.35
N ARG A 514 8.77 -4.70 15.40
CA ARG A 514 8.67 -5.52 16.61
C ARG A 514 9.25 -6.91 16.39
N THR A 515 9.94 -7.45 17.40
CA THR A 515 10.42 -8.85 17.42
C THR A 515 9.42 -9.80 18.06
N ASP A 516 8.65 -9.33 19.04
CA ASP A 516 7.54 -10.05 19.65
C ASP A 516 6.23 -9.48 19.10
N LEU A 517 5.36 -10.35 18.62
CA LEU A 517 4.06 -10.01 18.05
C LEU A 517 2.89 -10.33 19.01
N GLY A 518 3.16 -10.70 20.27
CA GLY A 518 2.14 -10.88 21.28
C GLY A 518 1.46 -9.56 21.67
N VAL A 519 0.31 -9.65 22.33
CA VAL A 519 -0.35 -8.49 22.96
C VAL A 519 0.59 -7.93 24.05
N PRO A 520 0.90 -6.63 24.02
CA PRO A 520 1.92 -6.06 24.91
C PRO A 520 1.57 -6.12 26.40
N GLY A 521 2.60 -6.05 27.24
CA GLY A 521 2.48 -5.94 28.69
C GLY A 521 1.81 -7.18 29.33
N VAL A 522 0.93 -6.93 30.29
CA VAL A 522 0.23 -7.96 31.08
C VAL A 522 -1.25 -8.08 30.71
N GLN A 523 -1.65 -7.55 29.56
CA GLN A 523 -3.04 -7.56 29.08
C GLN A 523 -3.57 -9.00 28.91
N SER A 524 -2.76 -9.92 28.37
CA SER A 524 -3.13 -11.33 28.21
C SER A 524 -3.26 -12.04 29.56
N ASP A 525 -2.40 -11.73 30.55
CA ASP A 525 -2.53 -12.27 31.92
C ASP A 525 -3.83 -11.82 32.57
N LEU A 526 -4.22 -10.56 32.38
CA LEU A 526 -5.49 -10.04 32.86
C LEU A 526 -6.68 -10.72 32.19
N LEU A 527 -6.60 -10.95 30.87
CA LEU A 527 -7.65 -11.65 30.10
C LEU A 527 -7.89 -13.06 30.66
N GLU A 528 -6.84 -13.83 30.91
CA GLU A 528 -6.98 -15.18 31.50
C GLU A 528 -7.64 -15.16 32.87
N LEU A 529 -7.27 -14.20 33.73
CA LEU A 529 -7.89 -14.06 35.06
C LEU A 529 -9.36 -13.63 34.96
N VAL A 530 -9.71 -12.74 34.03
CA VAL A 530 -11.09 -12.33 33.77
C VAL A 530 -11.90 -13.50 33.24
N ALA A 531 -11.39 -14.26 32.28
CA ALA A 531 -12.04 -15.45 31.74
C ALA A 531 -12.28 -16.52 32.83
N ALA A 532 -11.35 -16.66 33.77
CA ALA A 532 -11.50 -17.58 34.92
C ALA A 532 -12.65 -17.24 35.85
N THR A 533 -13.28 -16.05 35.73
CA THR A 533 -14.52 -15.70 36.46
C THR A 533 -15.74 -16.48 35.95
N GLY A 534 -15.64 -17.13 34.79
CA GLY A 534 -16.74 -17.84 34.13
C GLY A 534 -17.77 -16.92 33.46
N LYS A 535 -17.49 -15.63 33.33
CA LYS A 535 -18.32 -14.68 32.57
C LYS A 535 -17.92 -14.73 31.09
N PRO A 536 -18.88 -14.64 30.15
CA PRO A 536 -18.55 -14.54 28.74
C PRO A 536 -17.69 -13.29 28.44
N VAL A 537 -16.57 -13.50 27.75
CA VAL A 537 -15.58 -12.45 27.45
C VAL A 537 -15.52 -12.18 25.94
N VAL A 538 -15.77 -10.95 25.57
CA VAL A 538 -15.56 -10.41 24.22
C VAL A 538 -14.30 -9.58 24.23
N VAL A 539 -13.34 -9.94 23.38
CA VAL A 539 -12.12 -9.16 23.15
C VAL A 539 -12.33 -8.26 21.93
N VAL A 540 -12.03 -6.97 22.07
CA VAL A 540 -11.88 -6.01 20.99
C VAL A 540 -10.39 -5.68 20.85
N LEU A 541 -9.78 -6.02 19.72
CA LEU A 541 -8.38 -5.77 19.44
C LEU A 541 -8.20 -4.41 18.77
N LEU A 542 -7.30 -3.57 19.30
CA LEU A 542 -6.86 -2.32 18.70
C LEU A 542 -5.36 -2.44 18.39
N ASN A 543 -5.00 -2.57 17.12
CA ASN A 543 -3.62 -2.80 16.67
C ASN A 543 -3.46 -2.46 15.18
N GLY A 544 -2.21 -2.35 14.73
CA GLY A 544 -1.90 -2.01 13.34
C GLY A 544 -1.26 -3.15 12.54
N ARG A 545 -1.19 -4.36 13.08
CA ARG A 545 -0.55 -5.53 12.45
C ARG A 545 -1.18 -6.83 12.93
N PRO A 546 -1.11 -7.95 12.19
CA PRO A 546 -1.46 -9.26 12.72
C PRO A 546 -0.62 -9.60 13.96
N LEU A 547 -1.30 -9.82 15.09
CA LEU A 547 -0.68 -10.23 16.36
C LEU A 547 -0.71 -11.75 16.52
N THR A 548 0.20 -12.30 17.34
CA THR A 548 0.19 -13.71 17.76
C THR A 548 -0.77 -13.86 18.94
N ILE A 549 -2.05 -14.08 18.67
CA ILE A 549 -3.14 -14.12 19.66
C ILE A 549 -3.68 -15.54 19.90
N GLU A 550 -2.84 -16.57 19.77
CA GLU A 550 -3.27 -17.97 20.00
C GLU A 550 -3.74 -18.16 21.44
N ARG A 551 -3.06 -17.54 22.43
CA ARG A 551 -3.40 -17.57 23.85
C ARG A 551 -4.77 -16.94 24.10
N GLU A 552 -5.01 -15.76 23.55
CA GLU A 552 -6.27 -15.00 23.66
C GLU A 552 -7.42 -15.77 23.00
N SER A 553 -7.15 -16.41 21.87
CA SER A 553 -8.17 -17.18 21.13
C SER A 553 -8.67 -18.43 21.89
N GLN A 554 -7.87 -18.96 22.81
CA GLN A 554 -8.24 -20.11 23.64
C GLN A 554 -9.18 -19.73 24.79
N VAL A 555 -9.11 -18.50 25.29
CA VAL A 555 -9.84 -18.09 26.49
C VAL A 555 -10.98 -17.10 26.26
N ALA A 556 -10.93 -16.29 25.21
CA ALA A 556 -12.02 -15.39 24.84
C ALA A 556 -13.15 -16.14 24.13
N ASP A 557 -14.42 -15.81 24.44
CA ASP A 557 -15.60 -16.36 23.78
C ASP A 557 -15.88 -15.69 22.43
N ALA A 558 -15.49 -14.42 22.27
CA ALA A 558 -15.51 -13.72 20.98
C ALA A 558 -14.31 -12.80 20.83
N ILE A 559 -13.83 -12.62 19.59
CA ILE A 559 -12.72 -11.71 19.25
C ILE A 559 -13.13 -10.90 18.03
N LEU A 560 -13.16 -9.57 18.20
CA LEU A 560 -13.36 -8.60 17.15
C LEU A 560 -12.04 -7.88 16.87
N GLU A 561 -11.48 -8.08 15.70
CA GLU A 561 -10.34 -7.30 15.21
C GLU A 561 -10.85 -5.96 14.68
N ALA A 562 -10.65 -4.91 15.43
CA ALA A 562 -11.09 -3.57 15.09
C ALA A 562 -9.98 -2.72 14.45
N TRP A 563 -8.72 -3.17 14.51
CA TRP A 563 -7.55 -2.43 14.06
C TRP A 563 -7.45 -1.05 14.74
N TYR A 564 -6.88 -0.05 14.06
CA TYR A 564 -7.06 1.36 14.41
C TYR A 564 -8.17 1.94 13.52
N PRO A 565 -9.39 2.11 14.06
CA PRO A 565 -10.60 2.29 13.26
C PRO A 565 -10.92 3.76 12.88
N GLY A 566 -10.07 4.73 13.25
CA GLY A 566 -10.22 6.13 12.87
C GLY A 566 -11.23 6.93 13.70
N SER A 567 -11.57 8.12 13.19
CA SER A 567 -12.34 9.17 13.89
C SER A 567 -13.72 8.74 14.41
N ARG A 568 -14.38 7.78 13.76
CA ARG A 568 -15.68 7.22 14.16
C ARG A 568 -15.61 5.74 14.53
N GLY A 569 -14.41 5.29 14.86
CA GLY A 569 -14.13 3.91 15.19
C GLY A 569 -14.87 3.40 16.42
N ALA A 570 -15.00 4.21 17.46
CA ALA A 570 -15.70 3.82 18.68
C ALA A 570 -17.19 3.52 18.44
N GLU A 571 -17.88 4.37 17.67
CA GLU A 571 -19.27 4.13 17.30
C GLU A 571 -19.40 2.91 16.37
N ALA A 572 -18.44 2.70 15.48
CA ALA A 572 -18.43 1.53 14.60
C ALA A 572 -18.22 0.21 15.37
N VAL A 573 -17.35 0.20 16.39
CA VAL A 573 -17.20 -0.94 17.31
C VAL A 573 -18.52 -1.27 17.97
N VAL A 574 -19.25 -0.26 18.50
CA VAL A 574 -20.55 -0.46 19.13
C VAL A 574 -21.58 -1.00 18.13
N ASP A 575 -21.61 -0.49 16.88
CA ASP A 575 -22.51 -1.00 15.82
C ASP A 575 -22.31 -2.51 15.60
N VAL A 576 -21.04 -2.94 15.55
CA VAL A 576 -20.73 -4.37 15.38
C VAL A 576 -21.07 -5.15 16.64
N LEU A 577 -20.64 -4.72 17.82
CA LEU A 577 -20.86 -5.46 19.07
C LEU A 577 -22.37 -5.69 19.37
N TYR A 578 -23.23 -4.76 19.00
CA TYR A 578 -24.68 -4.88 19.23
C TYR A 578 -25.46 -5.38 18.00
N GLY A 579 -24.80 -5.66 16.90
CA GLY A 579 -25.41 -6.21 15.70
C GLY A 579 -26.27 -5.22 14.93
N GLU A 580 -26.06 -3.90 15.12
CA GLU A 580 -26.58 -2.85 14.24
C GLU A 580 -25.94 -2.95 12.84
N TYR A 581 -24.73 -3.50 12.79
CA TYR A 581 -24.07 -3.94 11.59
C TYR A 581 -23.58 -5.39 11.77
N ASN A 582 -23.89 -6.24 10.79
CA ASN A 582 -23.40 -7.61 10.76
C ASN A 582 -21.98 -7.62 10.15
N PRO A 583 -20.94 -8.03 10.89
CA PRO A 583 -19.56 -7.99 10.39
C PRO A 583 -19.39 -8.77 9.09
N SER A 584 -18.70 -8.17 8.14
CA SER A 584 -18.43 -8.73 6.81
C SER A 584 -16.99 -8.64 6.38
N GLY A 585 -16.12 -8.03 7.21
CA GLY A 585 -14.71 -7.88 6.92
C GLY A 585 -13.98 -9.22 6.83
N LYS A 586 -12.96 -9.30 5.94
CA LYS A 586 -12.12 -10.47 5.75
C LYS A 586 -10.64 -10.07 5.82
N LEU A 587 -9.83 -10.85 6.52
CA LEU A 587 -8.40 -10.59 6.68
C LEU A 587 -7.69 -10.51 5.32
N THR A 588 -6.84 -9.52 5.19
CA THR A 588 -5.97 -9.31 4.02
C THR A 588 -4.50 -9.61 4.31
N MET A 589 -4.23 -10.02 5.55
CA MET A 589 -2.94 -10.54 5.97
C MET A 589 -3.15 -11.70 6.93
N THR A 590 -2.37 -12.76 6.74
CA THR A 590 -2.40 -14.00 7.54
C THR A 590 -1.97 -13.75 8.98
N PHE A 591 -2.73 -14.26 9.96
CA PHE A 591 -2.37 -14.21 11.38
C PHE A 591 -1.52 -15.42 11.79
N PRO A 592 -0.27 -15.24 12.22
CA PRO A 592 0.57 -16.34 12.70
C PRO A 592 0.13 -16.84 14.07
N ARG A 593 0.42 -18.11 14.39
CA ARG A 593 0.26 -18.65 15.76
C ARG A 593 1.34 -18.11 16.70
N ASN A 594 2.54 -18.01 16.18
CA ASN A 594 3.70 -17.52 16.90
C ASN A 594 4.69 -16.86 15.93
N VAL A 595 5.60 -16.07 16.46
CA VAL A 595 6.59 -15.34 15.66
C VAL A 595 7.54 -16.25 14.88
N GLY A 596 7.72 -17.49 15.33
CA GLY A 596 8.55 -18.51 14.63
C GLY A 596 8.00 -18.97 13.29
N GLN A 597 6.71 -18.73 13.01
CA GLN A 597 6.11 -19.02 11.71
C GLN A 597 6.38 -17.92 10.65
N VAL A 598 6.79 -16.70 11.09
CA VAL A 598 6.94 -15.55 10.19
C VAL A 598 8.20 -15.69 9.33
N PRO A 599 8.11 -15.48 7.99
CA PRO A 599 6.92 -15.09 7.23
C PRO A 599 5.98 -16.27 6.94
N ILE A 600 4.67 -16.04 7.14
CA ILE A 600 3.60 -16.97 6.77
C ILE A 600 2.55 -16.24 5.93
N TYR A 601 2.18 -16.82 4.78
CA TYR A 601 1.23 -16.24 3.83
C TYR A 601 0.54 -17.34 3.01
N TYR A 602 -0.64 -17.07 2.46
CA TYR A 602 -1.50 -18.08 1.84
C TYR A 602 -0.99 -18.62 0.50
N TYR A 603 -0.18 -17.86 -0.26
CA TYR A 603 0.33 -18.24 -1.58
C TYR A 603 1.71 -18.93 -1.52
N GLU A 604 1.93 -19.71 -0.50
CA GLU A 604 3.16 -20.50 -0.34
C GLU A 604 3.40 -21.43 -1.54
N LYS A 605 4.64 -21.85 -1.74
CA LYS A 605 5.02 -22.78 -2.80
C LYS A 605 5.10 -24.21 -2.25
N ASN A 606 4.76 -25.20 -3.10
CA ASN A 606 5.02 -26.59 -2.78
C ASN A 606 6.52 -26.82 -2.54
N THR A 607 6.82 -27.55 -1.48
CA THR A 607 8.16 -28.10 -1.24
C THR A 607 8.29 -29.48 -1.87
N GLY A 608 9.52 -30.00 -2.01
CA GLY A 608 9.74 -31.39 -2.45
C GLY A 608 9.29 -32.44 -1.42
N ARG A 609 8.97 -32.01 -0.18
CA ARG A 609 8.54 -32.88 0.93
C ARG A 609 7.34 -32.27 1.67
N PRO A 610 6.20 -32.14 1.02
CA PRO A 610 5.03 -31.51 1.61
C PRO A 610 4.44 -32.34 2.75
N ILE A 611 3.67 -31.68 3.63
CA ILE A 611 3.12 -32.25 4.86
C ILE A 611 2.21 -33.48 4.62
N TYR A 612 1.49 -33.53 3.49
CA TYR A 612 0.53 -34.57 3.16
C TYR A 612 1.17 -35.91 2.71
N LEU A 613 2.48 -35.96 2.46
CA LEU A 613 3.16 -37.21 2.12
C LEU A 613 3.18 -38.18 3.32
N PRO A 614 3.22 -39.51 3.10
CA PRO A 614 3.08 -40.50 4.16
C PRO A 614 4.25 -40.55 5.15
N ASN A 615 5.44 -40.02 4.81
CA ASN A 615 6.61 -40.09 5.70
C ASN A 615 6.53 -39.03 6.82
N GLU A 616 6.38 -39.47 8.07
CA GLU A 616 6.18 -38.58 9.22
C GLU A 616 7.42 -37.76 9.64
N LYS A 617 8.64 -38.26 9.40
CA LYS A 617 9.87 -37.61 9.85
C LYS A 617 10.40 -36.60 8.86
N TYR A 618 10.47 -36.92 7.58
CA TYR A 618 11.18 -36.15 6.56
C TYR A 618 10.23 -35.29 5.74
N LYS A 619 9.43 -34.45 6.41
CA LYS A 619 8.49 -33.50 5.84
C LYS A 619 8.88 -32.05 6.17
N SER A 620 8.43 -31.08 5.39
CA SER A 620 8.54 -29.65 5.71
C SER A 620 7.53 -29.31 6.81
N LYS A 621 7.96 -29.36 8.07
CA LYS A 621 7.11 -29.10 9.25
C LYS A 621 7.92 -28.55 10.42
N TYR A 622 7.25 -27.85 11.30
CA TYR A 622 7.77 -27.53 12.63
C TYR A 622 7.63 -28.76 13.56
N LEU A 623 8.39 -28.79 14.63
CA LEU A 623 8.30 -29.85 15.65
C LEU A 623 7.26 -29.52 16.73
N ASP A 624 7.05 -28.26 17.00
CA ASP A 624 6.37 -27.69 18.16
C ASP A 624 5.17 -26.78 17.81
N SER A 625 4.89 -26.61 16.51
CA SER A 625 3.77 -25.78 16.02
C SER A 625 3.17 -26.41 14.76
N PRO A 626 1.85 -26.27 14.53
CA PRO A 626 1.26 -26.57 13.23
C PRO A 626 1.87 -25.71 12.12
N ASN A 627 1.87 -26.20 10.88
CA ASN A 627 2.24 -25.38 9.71
C ASN A 627 1.15 -24.34 9.35
N THR A 628 -0.09 -24.58 9.77
CA THR A 628 -1.22 -23.71 9.47
C THR A 628 -1.18 -22.42 10.29
N PRO A 629 -1.61 -21.30 9.76
CA PRO A 629 -1.77 -20.06 10.54
C PRO A 629 -2.84 -20.20 11.62
N LEU A 630 -2.94 -19.19 12.49
CA LEU A 630 -4.06 -19.07 13.42
C LEU A 630 -5.35 -18.69 12.67
N TYR A 631 -5.27 -17.63 11.85
CA TYR A 631 -6.33 -17.24 10.93
C TYR A 631 -5.74 -17.01 9.53
N PRO A 632 -6.30 -17.69 8.49
CA PRO A 632 -5.78 -17.58 7.14
C PRO A 632 -6.22 -16.28 6.44
N PHE A 633 -5.56 -15.93 5.35
CA PHE A 633 -5.97 -14.88 4.43
C PHE A 633 -7.42 -15.09 3.96
N GLY A 634 -8.19 -14.01 3.91
CA GLY A 634 -9.60 -14.03 3.51
C GLY A 634 -10.57 -14.48 4.61
N TYR A 635 -10.09 -14.83 5.80
CA TYR A 635 -10.91 -15.28 6.93
C TYR A 635 -11.66 -14.11 7.58
N GLY A 636 -12.88 -14.40 8.05
CA GLY A 636 -13.71 -13.52 8.84
C GLY A 636 -15.10 -14.13 8.99
N LEU A 637 -15.68 -14.04 10.20
CA LEU A 637 -17.01 -14.56 10.54
C LEU A 637 -18.09 -13.49 10.34
N SER A 638 -19.33 -13.94 10.36
CA SER A 638 -20.54 -13.13 10.31
C SER A 638 -21.52 -13.60 11.39
N TYR A 639 -22.50 -12.77 11.75
CA TYR A 639 -23.62 -13.19 12.61
C TYR A 639 -24.67 -14.01 11.87
N THR A 640 -24.43 -14.30 10.59
CA THR A 640 -25.20 -15.25 9.77
C THR A 640 -24.28 -16.30 9.19
N THR A 641 -24.83 -17.32 8.54
CA THR A 641 -24.05 -18.39 7.90
C THR A 641 -24.31 -18.41 6.40
N PHE A 642 -23.24 -18.69 5.64
CA PHE A 642 -23.32 -18.81 4.18
C PHE A 642 -22.91 -20.22 3.76
N GLU A 643 -23.67 -20.81 2.84
CA GLU A 643 -23.35 -22.10 2.22
C GLU A 643 -22.94 -21.89 0.76
N TYR A 644 -21.89 -22.57 0.34
CA TYR A 644 -21.39 -22.59 -1.03
C TYR A 644 -21.71 -23.93 -1.67
N SER A 645 -22.37 -23.91 -2.82
CA SER A 645 -22.75 -25.13 -3.55
C SER A 645 -22.60 -24.96 -5.05
N ASP A 646 -22.73 -26.06 -5.79
CA ASP A 646 -22.85 -26.07 -7.25
C ASP A 646 -21.71 -25.39 -8.01
N LEU A 647 -20.45 -25.57 -7.57
CA LEU A 647 -19.31 -25.08 -8.37
C LEU A 647 -19.30 -25.73 -9.75
N LYS A 648 -19.45 -24.92 -10.79
CA LYS A 648 -19.54 -25.37 -12.20
C LYS A 648 -18.61 -24.56 -13.08
N LEU A 649 -18.01 -25.23 -14.07
CA LEU A 649 -17.26 -24.60 -15.15
C LEU A 649 -18.07 -24.69 -16.44
N SER A 650 -18.11 -23.59 -17.22
CA SER A 650 -18.76 -23.57 -18.53
C SER A 650 -18.06 -24.46 -19.56
N SER A 651 -16.80 -24.81 -19.32
CA SER A 651 -16.00 -25.73 -20.13
C SER A 651 -14.86 -26.33 -19.27
N PRO A 652 -14.50 -27.61 -19.45
CA PRO A 652 -13.32 -28.19 -18.82
C PRO A 652 -11.99 -27.75 -19.46
N GLY A 653 -12.05 -27.02 -20.61
CA GLY A 653 -10.87 -26.55 -21.33
C GLY A 653 -10.94 -25.08 -21.69
N LEU A 654 -9.89 -24.35 -21.35
CA LEU A 654 -9.64 -22.98 -21.78
C LEU A 654 -8.75 -22.98 -23.02
N LYS A 655 -9.19 -22.37 -24.11
CA LYS A 655 -8.41 -22.20 -25.34
C LYS A 655 -7.74 -20.84 -25.34
N LYS A 656 -6.59 -20.72 -25.99
CA LYS A 656 -5.86 -19.48 -26.15
C LYS A 656 -6.76 -18.35 -26.68
N GLY A 657 -6.73 -17.20 -26.04
CA GLY A 657 -7.52 -16.02 -26.39
C GLY A 657 -9.04 -16.17 -26.18
N LYS A 658 -9.48 -17.21 -25.47
CA LYS A 658 -10.88 -17.43 -25.03
C LYS A 658 -10.98 -17.30 -23.52
N SER A 659 -12.19 -17.43 -23.00
CA SER A 659 -12.48 -17.46 -21.57
C SER A 659 -13.39 -18.63 -21.23
N ILE A 660 -13.37 -19.04 -19.98
CA ILE A 660 -14.37 -19.93 -19.37
C ILE A 660 -14.98 -19.22 -18.17
N VAL A 661 -16.17 -19.66 -17.75
CA VAL A 661 -16.86 -19.10 -16.60
C VAL A 661 -16.86 -20.15 -15.50
N ALA A 662 -16.41 -19.78 -14.29
CA ALA A 662 -16.60 -20.53 -13.08
C ALA A 662 -17.76 -19.89 -12.30
N SER A 663 -18.76 -20.67 -11.89
CA SER A 663 -19.91 -20.20 -11.13
C SER A 663 -20.13 -21.06 -9.90
N VAL A 664 -20.59 -20.40 -8.82
CA VAL A 664 -20.96 -21.02 -7.54
C VAL A 664 -22.27 -20.42 -7.05
N THR A 665 -23.08 -21.19 -6.37
CA THR A 665 -24.25 -20.70 -5.65
C THR A 665 -23.88 -20.40 -4.21
N VAL A 666 -24.19 -19.18 -3.74
CA VAL A 666 -24.04 -18.76 -2.35
C VAL A 666 -25.41 -18.53 -1.75
N THR A 667 -25.69 -19.19 -0.62
CA THR A 667 -26.97 -19.09 0.10
C THR A 667 -26.73 -18.60 1.51
N ASN A 668 -27.50 -17.60 1.96
CA ASN A 668 -27.55 -17.22 3.36
C ASN A 668 -28.46 -18.22 4.11
N THR A 669 -27.85 -19.13 4.87
CA THR A 669 -28.55 -20.18 5.63
C THR A 669 -28.89 -19.77 7.06
N GLY A 670 -28.42 -18.59 7.50
CA GLY A 670 -28.71 -18.08 8.83
C GLY A 670 -29.96 -17.21 8.91
N ALA A 671 -30.15 -16.56 10.07
CA ALA A 671 -31.34 -15.81 10.40
C ALA A 671 -31.23 -14.28 10.22
N ARG A 672 -30.06 -13.78 9.75
CA ARG A 672 -29.82 -12.35 9.60
C ARG A 672 -29.37 -12.01 8.18
N TYR A 673 -29.72 -10.79 7.74
CA TYR A 673 -29.10 -10.21 6.55
C TYR A 673 -27.58 -10.14 6.73
N GLY A 674 -26.81 -10.44 5.70
CA GLY A 674 -25.37 -10.36 5.75
C GLY A 674 -24.73 -10.15 4.38
N GLU A 675 -23.52 -9.64 4.42
CA GLU A 675 -22.63 -9.49 3.26
C GLU A 675 -21.56 -10.58 3.31
N GLU A 676 -21.26 -11.19 2.17
CA GLU A 676 -20.21 -12.21 2.02
C GLU A 676 -19.28 -11.86 0.88
N ILE A 677 -17.99 -12.18 1.05
CA ILE A 677 -16.94 -11.94 0.05
C ILE A 677 -16.56 -13.28 -0.56
N VAL A 678 -17.03 -13.50 -1.77
CA VAL A 678 -16.78 -14.71 -2.56
C VAL A 678 -15.42 -14.56 -3.24
N GLN A 679 -14.46 -15.42 -2.88
CA GLN A 679 -13.06 -15.34 -3.30
C GLN A 679 -12.75 -16.43 -4.33
N LEU A 680 -12.11 -16.03 -5.44
CA LEU A 680 -11.65 -16.93 -6.51
C LEU A 680 -10.13 -17.09 -6.45
N TYR A 681 -9.68 -18.32 -6.29
CA TYR A 681 -8.25 -18.68 -6.36
C TYR A 681 -7.98 -19.63 -7.52
N ILE A 682 -6.79 -19.53 -8.08
CA ILE A 682 -6.31 -20.44 -9.14
C ILE A 682 -4.97 -21.03 -8.73
N ARG A 683 -4.80 -22.33 -9.00
CA ARG A 683 -3.56 -23.07 -8.86
C ARG A 683 -3.13 -23.61 -10.22
N ASP A 684 -1.92 -23.31 -10.62
CA ASP A 684 -1.20 -23.96 -11.72
C ASP A 684 -0.51 -25.22 -11.16
N LEU A 685 -0.85 -26.39 -11.70
CA LEU A 685 -0.34 -27.66 -11.17
C LEU A 685 1.09 -27.94 -11.59
N VAL A 686 1.49 -27.54 -12.80
CA VAL A 686 2.81 -27.81 -13.37
C VAL A 686 3.26 -26.65 -14.25
N GLY A 687 4.11 -25.79 -13.73
CA GLY A 687 4.74 -24.71 -14.50
C GLY A 687 6.24 -24.93 -14.71
N SER A 688 6.86 -24.14 -15.57
CA SER A 688 8.32 -24.15 -15.82
C SER A 688 9.14 -23.72 -14.59
N VAL A 689 8.47 -23.17 -13.56
CA VAL A 689 9.00 -22.88 -12.23
C VAL A 689 7.97 -23.32 -11.18
N THR A 690 8.41 -23.54 -9.93
CA THR A 690 7.50 -23.88 -8.82
C THR A 690 6.48 -22.75 -8.62
N ARG A 691 5.18 -23.11 -8.76
CA ARG A 691 4.07 -22.18 -8.62
C ARG A 691 3.49 -22.18 -7.21
N PRO A 692 2.88 -21.08 -6.76
CA PRO A 692 2.11 -21.05 -5.51
C PRO A 692 1.00 -22.10 -5.48
N VAL A 693 0.68 -22.61 -4.28
CA VAL A 693 -0.41 -23.58 -4.07
C VAL A 693 -1.78 -23.01 -4.42
N LYS A 694 -1.93 -21.70 -4.37
CA LYS A 694 -3.10 -20.94 -4.79
C LYS A 694 -2.74 -19.46 -4.93
N MET A 695 -3.44 -18.72 -5.78
CA MET A 695 -3.31 -17.27 -5.94
C MET A 695 -4.70 -16.68 -6.13
N LEU A 696 -5.03 -15.63 -5.40
CA LEU A 696 -6.26 -14.86 -5.59
C LEU A 696 -6.27 -14.26 -7.01
N LYS A 697 -7.38 -14.43 -7.73
CA LYS A 697 -7.56 -13.93 -9.09
C LYS A 697 -8.89 -13.21 -9.30
N GLY A 698 -9.74 -13.17 -8.28
CA GLY A 698 -10.99 -12.46 -8.31
C GLY A 698 -11.72 -12.51 -6.99
N PHE A 699 -12.62 -11.58 -6.78
CA PHE A 699 -13.55 -11.60 -5.66
C PHE A 699 -14.84 -10.82 -6.03
N GLN A 700 -15.93 -11.15 -5.36
CA GLN A 700 -17.20 -10.41 -5.46
C GLN A 700 -17.85 -10.34 -4.09
N LYS A 701 -18.37 -9.18 -3.74
CA LYS A 701 -19.14 -8.96 -2.52
C LYS A 701 -20.62 -9.14 -2.85
N VAL A 702 -21.32 -9.97 -2.09
CA VAL A 702 -22.75 -10.23 -2.23
C VAL A 702 -23.46 -9.93 -0.93
N ALA A 703 -24.69 -9.46 -1.03
CA ALA A 703 -25.54 -9.09 0.10
C ALA A 703 -26.83 -9.93 0.03
N LEU A 704 -27.12 -10.73 1.06
CA LEU A 704 -28.18 -11.72 1.06
C LEU A 704 -29.05 -11.64 2.32
N SER A 705 -30.36 -11.64 2.10
CA SER A 705 -31.34 -11.83 3.17
C SER A 705 -31.40 -13.30 3.63
N PRO A 706 -31.92 -13.61 4.82
CA PRO A 706 -32.14 -15.00 5.27
C PRO A 706 -32.84 -15.85 4.22
N GLY A 707 -32.27 -17.00 3.88
CA GLY A 707 -32.78 -17.94 2.88
C GLY A 707 -32.56 -17.52 1.41
N GLU A 708 -32.01 -16.33 1.16
CA GLU A 708 -31.69 -15.87 -0.20
C GLU A 708 -30.47 -16.57 -0.77
N SER A 709 -30.49 -16.85 -2.07
CA SER A 709 -29.38 -17.46 -2.83
C SER A 709 -29.07 -16.62 -4.05
N VAL A 710 -27.78 -16.53 -4.37
CA VAL A 710 -27.29 -15.87 -5.59
C VAL A 710 -26.25 -16.76 -6.29
N GLN A 711 -26.28 -16.75 -7.62
CA GLN A 711 -25.19 -17.35 -8.41
C GLN A 711 -24.11 -16.29 -8.67
N VAL A 712 -22.92 -16.54 -8.15
CA VAL A 712 -21.71 -15.74 -8.39
C VAL A 712 -20.89 -16.35 -9.51
N SER A 713 -20.43 -15.53 -10.45
CA SER A 713 -19.72 -16.00 -11.65
C SER A 713 -18.46 -15.20 -11.88
N PHE A 714 -17.36 -15.91 -12.21
CA PHE A 714 -16.07 -15.35 -12.56
C PHE A 714 -15.66 -15.75 -13.97
N VAL A 715 -15.22 -14.79 -14.75
CA VAL A 715 -14.66 -15.03 -16.08
C VAL A 715 -13.17 -15.30 -15.94
N ILE A 716 -12.74 -16.52 -16.27
CA ILE A 716 -11.33 -16.93 -16.23
C ILE A 716 -10.75 -16.77 -17.65
N THR A 717 -9.69 -15.97 -17.74
CA THR A 717 -8.94 -15.70 -18.98
C THR A 717 -7.51 -16.26 -18.91
N GLU A 718 -6.86 -16.36 -20.08
CA GLU A 718 -5.45 -16.77 -20.15
C GLU A 718 -4.53 -15.83 -19.35
N ASP A 719 -4.83 -14.51 -19.34
CA ASP A 719 -4.02 -13.52 -18.64
C ASP A 719 -3.98 -13.76 -17.12
N MET A 720 -5.08 -14.28 -16.54
CA MET A 720 -5.14 -14.62 -15.11
C MET A 720 -4.18 -15.77 -14.73
N LEU A 721 -3.78 -16.59 -15.71
CA LEU A 721 -2.87 -17.72 -15.57
C LEU A 721 -1.40 -17.33 -15.81
N SER A 722 -1.15 -16.09 -16.25
CA SER A 722 0.18 -15.61 -16.63
C SER A 722 1.08 -15.38 -15.41
N PHE A 723 2.37 -15.68 -15.59
CA PHE A 723 3.44 -15.51 -14.61
C PHE A 723 4.79 -15.32 -15.30
N TRP A 724 5.81 -14.91 -14.56
CA TRP A 724 7.18 -14.82 -15.04
C TRP A 724 7.81 -16.21 -15.15
N ARG A 725 7.95 -16.72 -16.36
CA ARG A 725 8.44 -18.05 -16.69
C ARG A 725 9.93 -18.21 -16.37
N LYS A 726 10.45 -19.45 -16.55
CA LYS A 726 11.88 -19.74 -16.32
C LYS A 726 12.83 -18.83 -17.13
N ASP A 727 12.45 -18.46 -18.33
CA ASP A 727 13.22 -17.58 -19.24
C ASP A 727 12.96 -16.08 -19.04
N MET A 728 12.25 -15.71 -17.98
CA MET A 728 11.84 -14.34 -17.66
C MET A 728 10.95 -13.68 -18.73
N THR A 729 10.21 -14.47 -19.51
CA THR A 729 9.07 -13.98 -20.30
C THR A 729 7.78 -14.08 -19.47
N PHE A 730 6.87 -13.13 -19.65
CA PHE A 730 5.57 -13.12 -18.97
C PHE A 730 4.50 -13.79 -19.85
N GLY A 731 3.74 -14.74 -19.28
CA GLY A 731 2.64 -15.40 -19.98
C GLY A 731 2.21 -16.71 -19.33
N ALA A 732 1.06 -17.25 -19.75
CA ALA A 732 0.54 -18.53 -19.29
C ALA A 732 1.25 -19.70 -19.99
N GLU A 733 1.29 -20.84 -19.33
CA GLU A 733 1.77 -22.12 -19.89
C GLU A 733 0.60 -23.11 -20.00
N PRO A 734 0.53 -23.91 -21.10
CA PRO A 734 -0.46 -24.97 -21.22
C PRO A 734 -0.28 -26.02 -20.12
N GLY A 735 -1.39 -26.47 -19.54
CA GLY A 735 -1.35 -27.44 -18.44
C GLY A 735 -2.69 -27.55 -17.73
N ASP A 736 -2.70 -28.28 -16.63
CA ASP A 736 -3.87 -28.47 -15.80
C ASP A 736 -3.86 -27.47 -14.63
N PHE A 737 -5.05 -26.95 -14.33
CA PHE A 737 -5.28 -25.93 -13.30
C PHE A 737 -6.41 -26.36 -12.37
N HIS A 738 -6.31 -25.96 -11.11
CA HIS A 738 -7.45 -25.94 -10.21
C HIS A 738 -8.01 -24.52 -10.10
N VAL A 739 -9.32 -24.41 -10.14
CA VAL A 739 -10.07 -23.23 -9.70
C VAL A 739 -10.70 -23.54 -8.36
N MET A 740 -10.58 -22.63 -7.41
CA MET A 740 -11.10 -22.74 -6.06
C MET A 740 -11.94 -21.52 -5.74
N ILE A 741 -13.16 -21.69 -5.28
CA ILE A 741 -14.06 -20.59 -4.90
C ILE A 741 -14.58 -20.85 -3.50
N GLY A 742 -14.48 -19.85 -2.62
CA GLY A 742 -14.94 -19.99 -1.24
C GLY A 742 -14.87 -18.70 -0.44
N ARG A 743 -14.94 -18.84 0.88
CA ARG A 743 -15.02 -17.72 1.83
C ARG A 743 -13.66 -17.30 2.40
N SER A 744 -12.62 -18.08 2.19
CA SER A 744 -11.24 -17.78 2.60
C SER A 744 -10.26 -18.62 1.78
N SER A 745 -8.95 -18.41 1.95
CA SER A 745 -7.92 -19.20 1.29
C SER A 745 -7.95 -20.68 1.69
N ASP A 746 -8.50 -21.03 2.84
CA ASP A 746 -8.54 -22.41 3.37
C ASP A 746 -9.92 -23.08 3.31
N ASP A 747 -10.98 -22.33 2.99
CA ASP A 747 -12.34 -22.86 2.89
C ASP A 747 -12.90 -22.59 1.49
N THR A 748 -12.70 -23.54 0.57
CA THR A 748 -13.05 -23.42 -0.85
C THR A 748 -13.63 -24.72 -1.42
N LEU A 749 -14.55 -24.59 -2.38
CA LEU A 749 -14.89 -25.63 -3.33
C LEU A 749 -13.86 -25.63 -4.47
N GLN A 750 -13.58 -26.79 -5.08
CA GLN A 750 -12.56 -26.94 -6.13
C GLN A 750 -13.13 -27.63 -7.37
N ALA A 751 -12.70 -27.14 -8.55
CA ALA A 751 -12.89 -27.79 -9.84
C ALA A 751 -11.60 -27.71 -10.66
N SER A 752 -11.49 -28.52 -11.72
CA SER A 752 -10.29 -28.58 -12.58
C SER A 752 -10.60 -28.19 -14.02
N PHE A 753 -9.65 -27.52 -14.67
CA PHE A 753 -9.69 -27.22 -16.10
C PHE A 753 -8.29 -27.31 -16.72
N ASN A 754 -8.22 -27.36 -18.04
CA ASN A 754 -6.97 -27.44 -18.78
C ASN A 754 -6.83 -26.23 -19.73
N LEU A 755 -5.65 -25.60 -19.76
CA LEU A 755 -5.28 -24.65 -20.80
C LEU A 755 -4.62 -25.37 -21.96
N SER A 756 -5.25 -25.37 -23.13
CA SER A 756 -4.75 -26.03 -24.32
C SER A 756 -3.86 -25.12 -25.18
N ARG A 757 -2.89 -25.71 -25.90
CA ARG A 757 -2.01 -24.99 -26.84
C ARG A 757 -2.72 -24.55 -28.13
N LYS A 758 -3.90 -25.10 -28.44
CA LYS A 758 -4.65 -24.87 -29.70
C LYS A 758 -6.01 -24.26 -29.44
#